data_70e40017162212bba3ecbaea50b4b40c
#
_entry.id   70e40017162212bba3ecbaea50b4b40c
#
_cell.length_a   1.000
_cell.length_b   1.000
_cell.length_c   1.000
_cell.angle_alpha   90.00
_cell.angle_beta   90.00
_cell.angle_gamma   90.00
#
_symmetry.space_group_name_H-M   'P 1'
#
loop_
_entity.id
_entity.type
_entity.pdbx_description
1 polymer ?
#
loop_
_entity_poly.entity_id
_entity_poly.type
_entity_poly.pdbx_seq_one_letter_code
_entity_poly.pdbx_strand_id
1 'polypeptide(L)'
;MEESLKWSKRRVLLLYTALFLVLTAGVFGRFIYYGKSLIGGADGLSQVGASMVYNGKYYREFFGNLLHGQFSPKVWDLSVGMGMDVTHILIWNPLQIICGMLFVENASLGVAVFTLTSLYLAGLAFLAYCRYTKCNSYAALVAVITYLFNGYILNYCIAQNVFIELYIILPLLLLGVEKLQKEKKSGLFIACVFYLGISLLLNLYTMTLILAGYLIVRYCCRNEKKSIKGFLKEIISPMISYCMAIGLAAVVFIPKIYLSVTSGRVGNAEIGNLLFYEKKYYADLITGLTGTNEIGIHGFIGISTLAVLSVFMLYTSKAEGRIKELKVWGVILALMALMPLGSYLSTGFLGFNHRFLFACIFYFSILIVVMLPKMLMAGIQQKKKVFAWTSIYLVALVLVSLWKKTSLSYMMAFLFLYMGCWLILQENKKYCLWVVLCIASAEVFSLAYTIYEPTQKGYISKFEDSKTVNKDIQIQASSIFKTIRDSSVYRVEDIVSNEKENNREANFGTRNGYSSLDGYYSYMYADIVNTVEDMGISQMGNPFNIYDLDERTALYTLGGVKYLSVYKEDITAMPYGYKLIKEKKVDDHGKKKTLQLYQNQYALPLMYTYSTYIPAKDYLKLNPCQKEQAMLQGVVLESTEAVPRKKPEFNSSNILVKEQIETQIKKQMAKKAKQEELQKLPLEVGTNGITCYETGMKLELQLPEDLEAGEYYLCIENLRYVPKNRIDFQEYYLQKEKTQYEKKVLLKKSRADSNENQRAKITTELQGIKKTAVLWGKDSQYDIGSRNLLFNFGYLDSKKGKLTITLNGRGEYTYSNIYVVRQPMDSYQKEYQELSKYIVKNVEIKNNRITGDIKVPDRRMLCIAIPYHKGFTAFVDGEKTKLEKANGMYMALPVEKGHHTIELEYNLPGQKVGLVVSGIMLMVIIVLQIREKRRKGAQKDEGYYKFNQIS
;
A
#
# COMPACT_ATOMS: atom_id res chain seq x y z
N MET A 1 -9.32 -31.05 38.59
CA MET A 1 -9.30 -31.00 37.13
C MET A 1 -8.64 -29.74 36.58
N GLU A 2 -8.81 -28.56 37.18
CA GLU A 2 -8.02 -27.38 36.79
C GLU A 2 -6.52 -27.55 36.98
N GLU A 3 -6.07 -28.31 38.02
CA GLU A 3 -4.68 -28.57 38.26
C GLU A 3 -4.02 -29.55 37.31
N SER A 4 -4.73 -30.54 36.78
CA SER A 4 -4.19 -31.51 35.82
C SER A 4 -3.92 -30.95 34.44
N LEU A 5 -4.42 -29.73 34.12
CA LEU A 5 -4.25 -29.01 32.87
C LEU A 5 -3.28 -27.81 32.98
N LYS A 6 -2.67 -27.60 34.15
CA LYS A 6 -1.60 -26.60 34.31
C LYS A 6 -0.25 -27.20 33.96
N TRP A 7 0.17 -26.93 32.71
CA TRP A 7 1.48 -27.35 32.25
C TRP A 7 2.58 -26.36 32.61
N SER A 8 3.79 -26.87 32.82
CA SER A 8 4.95 -26.03 33.10
C SER A 8 5.26 -25.11 31.91
N LYS A 9 5.87 -23.94 32.14
CA LYS A 9 6.28 -23.00 31.10
C LYS A 9 7.12 -23.68 30.02
N ARG A 10 8.07 -24.51 30.43
CA ARG A 10 8.99 -25.23 29.53
C ARG A 10 8.21 -26.19 28.60
N ARG A 11 7.26 -26.92 29.16
CA ARG A 11 6.44 -27.87 28.38
C ARG A 11 5.57 -27.16 27.33
N VAL A 12 4.91 -26.06 27.73
CA VAL A 12 4.10 -25.26 26.81
C VAL A 12 4.95 -24.70 25.65
N LEU A 13 6.14 -24.15 25.99
CA LEU A 13 7.05 -23.60 24.99
C LEU A 13 7.56 -24.69 24.03
N LEU A 14 7.98 -25.85 24.51
CA LEU A 14 8.46 -26.96 23.68
C LEU A 14 7.36 -27.48 22.75
N LEU A 15 6.14 -27.70 23.27
CA LEU A 15 5.00 -28.13 22.46
C LEU A 15 4.59 -27.09 21.43
N TYR A 16 4.58 -25.81 21.82
CA TYR A 16 4.32 -24.72 20.87
C TYR A 16 5.35 -24.67 19.75
N THR A 17 6.64 -24.76 20.08
CA THR A 17 7.73 -24.75 19.08
C THR A 17 7.61 -25.94 18.14
N ALA A 18 7.41 -27.15 18.66
CA ALA A 18 7.24 -28.34 17.84
C ALA A 18 6.01 -28.22 16.91
N LEU A 19 4.87 -27.79 17.46
CA LEU A 19 3.65 -27.60 16.72
C LEU A 19 3.79 -26.52 15.64
N PHE A 20 4.41 -25.39 15.99
CA PHE A 20 4.69 -24.31 15.03
C PHE A 20 5.55 -24.79 13.86
N LEU A 21 6.63 -25.54 14.14
CA LEU A 21 7.51 -26.08 13.09
C LEU A 21 6.76 -27.03 12.16
N VAL A 22 5.95 -27.96 12.71
CA VAL A 22 5.17 -28.91 11.93
C VAL A 22 4.14 -28.20 11.07
N LEU A 23 3.38 -27.27 11.64
CA LEU A 23 2.35 -26.52 10.89
C LEU A 23 2.98 -25.61 9.84
N THR A 24 4.07 -24.93 10.18
CA THR A 24 4.80 -24.07 9.23
C THR A 24 5.36 -24.88 8.06
N ALA A 25 5.96 -26.04 8.34
CA ALA A 25 6.47 -26.93 7.30
C ALA A 25 5.34 -27.44 6.38
N GLY A 26 4.19 -27.82 6.94
CA GLY A 26 3.03 -28.28 6.14
C GLY A 26 2.37 -27.18 5.32
N VAL A 27 2.21 -25.97 5.89
CA VAL A 27 1.58 -24.82 5.23
C VAL A 27 2.50 -24.24 4.16
N PHE A 28 3.74 -23.87 4.53
CA PHE A 28 4.67 -23.19 3.64
C PHE A 28 5.54 -24.15 2.80
N GLY A 29 5.56 -25.44 3.11
CA GLY A 29 6.18 -26.45 2.28
C GLY A 29 5.63 -26.48 0.85
N ARG A 30 4.37 -26.05 0.65
CA ARG A 30 3.77 -25.87 -0.69
C ARG A 30 4.50 -24.83 -1.53
N PHE A 31 4.98 -23.73 -0.92
CA PHE A 31 5.77 -22.73 -1.62
C PHE A 31 7.07 -23.34 -2.15
N ILE A 32 7.73 -24.15 -1.34
CA ILE A 32 8.94 -24.88 -1.75
C ILE A 32 8.61 -25.87 -2.87
N TYR A 33 7.53 -26.64 -2.73
CA TYR A 33 7.10 -27.63 -3.71
C TYR A 33 6.79 -27.01 -5.08
N TYR A 34 6.10 -25.86 -5.11
CA TYR A 34 5.77 -25.13 -6.34
C TYR A 34 6.85 -24.13 -6.78
N GLY A 35 8.01 -24.10 -6.13
CA GLY A 35 9.11 -23.20 -6.46
C GLY A 35 8.78 -21.72 -6.25
N LYS A 36 7.87 -21.38 -5.31
CA LYS A 36 7.45 -20.02 -5.04
C LYS A 36 8.18 -19.40 -3.85
N SER A 37 8.40 -18.10 -3.92
CA SER A 37 8.89 -17.29 -2.80
C SER A 37 7.74 -16.82 -1.92
N LEU A 38 8.02 -16.18 -0.77
CA LEU A 38 7.02 -15.47 0.03
C LEU A 38 6.85 -13.98 -0.38
N ILE A 39 7.34 -13.62 -1.55
CA ILE A 39 7.14 -12.29 -2.14
C ILE A 39 6.00 -12.42 -3.15
N GLY A 40 4.90 -11.71 -2.91
CA GLY A 40 3.80 -11.60 -3.85
C GLY A 40 4.17 -10.72 -5.05
N GLY A 41 3.50 -10.88 -6.18
CA GLY A 41 3.60 -9.95 -7.30
C GLY A 41 3.13 -8.55 -6.95
N ALA A 42 3.34 -7.59 -7.81
CA ALA A 42 2.98 -6.18 -7.62
C ALA A 42 3.60 -5.57 -6.33
N ASP A 43 2.78 -5.35 -5.28
CA ASP A 43 3.25 -4.75 -4.01
C ASP A 43 4.41 -5.53 -3.35
N GLY A 44 4.48 -6.85 -3.54
CA GLY A 44 5.56 -7.66 -3.01
C GLY A 44 6.92 -7.30 -3.61
N LEU A 45 6.98 -7.09 -4.92
CA LEU A 45 8.22 -6.66 -5.59
C LEU A 45 8.51 -5.18 -5.37
N SER A 46 7.51 -4.32 -5.65
CA SER A 46 7.70 -2.86 -5.64
C SER A 46 7.81 -2.25 -4.24
N GLN A 47 7.21 -2.86 -3.23
CA GLN A 47 7.25 -2.34 -1.84
C GLN A 47 8.03 -3.27 -0.90
N VAL A 48 7.64 -4.54 -0.74
CA VAL A 48 8.26 -5.43 0.25
C VAL A 48 9.71 -5.75 -0.13
N GLY A 49 9.97 -6.16 -1.37
CA GLY A 49 11.31 -6.45 -1.88
C GLY A 49 12.19 -5.20 -1.95
N ALA A 50 11.65 -4.11 -2.51
CA ALA A 50 12.34 -2.82 -2.59
C ALA A 50 12.75 -2.30 -1.20
N SER A 51 11.82 -2.35 -0.25
CA SER A 51 12.05 -1.93 1.13
C SER A 51 13.08 -2.80 1.84
N MET A 52 13.06 -4.12 1.63
CA MET A 52 14.06 -5.03 2.23
C MET A 52 15.47 -4.68 1.76
N VAL A 53 15.66 -4.46 0.46
CA VAL A 53 16.97 -4.12 -0.12
C VAL A 53 17.42 -2.72 0.32
N TYR A 54 16.56 -1.71 0.17
CA TYR A 54 16.91 -0.34 0.52
C TYR A 54 17.26 -0.20 2.00
N ASN A 55 16.40 -0.69 2.89
CA ASN A 55 16.65 -0.61 4.34
C ASN A 55 17.91 -1.40 4.73
N GLY A 56 18.16 -2.55 4.12
CA GLY A 56 19.37 -3.32 4.36
C GLY A 56 20.65 -2.54 4.04
N LYS A 57 20.69 -1.87 2.89
CA LYS A 57 21.80 -0.99 2.48
C LYS A 57 21.93 0.23 3.41
N TYR A 58 20.81 0.91 3.66
CA TYR A 58 20.73 2.09 4.51
C TYR A 58 21.28 1.84 5.92
N TYR A 59 20.80 0.78 6.59
CA TYR A 59 21.22 0.48 7.96
C TYR A 59 22.65 -0.08 8.03
N ARG A 60 23.13 -0.79 7.01
CA ARG A 60 24.57 -1.17 6.94
C ARG A 60 25.45 0.08 6.88
N GLU A 61 25.12 1.04 6.02
CA GLU A 61 25.83 2.31 5.91
C GLU A 61 25.74 3.12 7.22
N PHE A 62 24.55 3.27 7.76
CA PHE A 62 24.32 4.02 9.00
C PHE A 62 25.11 3.46 10.19
N PHE A 63 25.04 2.14 10.44
CA PHE A 63 25.80 1.53 11.53
C PHE A 63 27.30 1.49 11.23
N GLY A 64 27.70 1.33 9.96
CA GLY A 64 29.10 1.45 9.55
C GLY A 64 29.67 2.81 9.89
N ASN A 65 28.99 3.89 9.51
CA ASN A 65 29.40 5.26 9.83
C ASN A 65 29.43 5.51 11.35
N LEU A 66 28.44 5.00 12.08
CA LEU A 66 28.38 5.10 13.54
C LEU A 66 29.57 4.43 14.22
N LEU A 67 30.01 3.26 13.76
CA LEU A 67 31.19 2.57 14.27
C LEU A 67 32.49 3.38 14.03
N HIS A 68 32.54 4.23 13.02
CA HIS A 68 33.64 5.16 12.77
C HIS A 68 33.43 6.53 13.45
N GLY A 69 32.51 6.65 14.39
CA GLY A 69 32.24 7.87 15.14
C GLY A 69 31.50 8.97 14.36
N GLN A 70 30.94 8.65 13.19
CA GLN A 70 30.20 9.58 12.35
C GLN A 70 28.70 9.36 12.53
N PHE A 71 28.03 10.27 13.25
CA PHE A 71 26.58 10.28 13.39
C PHE A 71 25.98 11.27 12.39
N SER A 72 25.71 10.81 11.17
CA SER A 72 25.06 11.59 10.14
C SER A 72 23.99 10.74 9.43
N PRO A 73 22.77 10.65 10.00
CA PRO A 73 21.70 9.91 9.35
C PRO A 73 21.29 10.58 8.05
N LYS A 74 21.21 9.82 6.98
CA LYS A 74 20.66 10.26 5.70
C LYS A 74 19.14 10.40 5.87
N VAL A 75 18.61 11.61 5.73
CA VAL A 75 17.16 11.88 5.86
C VAL A 75 16.50 12.23 4.53
N TRP A 76 17.29 12.40 3.48
CA TRP A 76 16.87 12.65 2.11
C TRP A 76 17.70 11.80 1.14
N ASP A 77 17.07 11.32 0.05
CA ASP A 77 17.74 10.49 -0.95
C ASP A 77 17.18 10.75 -2.34
N LEU A 78 18.07 11.03 -3.30
CA LEU A 78 17.69 11.25 -4.70
C LEU A 78 17.10 10.00 -5.36
N SER A 79 17.41 8.80 -4.86
CA SER A 79 16.86 7.53 -5.35
C SER A 79 15.48 7.18 -4.79
N VAL A 80 14.97 7.94 -3.83
CA VAL A 80 13.62 7.75 -3.24
C VAL A 80 12.64 8.64 -3.98
N GLY A 81 11.79 8.03 -4.83
CA GLY A 81 10.95 8.80 -5.74
C GLY A 81 11.79 9.76 -6.59
N MET A 82 11.27 10.89 -6.93
CA MET A 82 12.02 11.92 -7.68
C MET A 82 13.07 12.68 -6.85
N GLY A 83 13.43 12.20 -5.64
CA GLY A 83 14.27 12.85 -4.64
C GLY A 83 13.45 13.32 -3.44
N MET A 84 12.94 12.38 -2.64
CA MET A 84 12.15 12.65 -1.45
C MET A 84 12.88 12.29 -0.17
N ASP A 85 12.29 12.60 0.98
CA ASP A 85 12.83 12.15 2.25
C ASP A 85 12.67 10.65 2.46
N VAL A 86 13.57 10.07 3.25
CA VAL A 86 13.62 8.63 3.45
C VAL A 86 12.53 8.08 4.38
N THR A 87 11.74 8.94 5.04
CA THR A 87 10.64 8.50 5.93
C THR A 87 9.54 7.75 5.17
N HIS A 88 9.48 7.93 3.85
CA HIS A 88 8.58 7.20 2.95
C HIS A 88 8.86 5.70 2.91
N ILE A 89 10.12 5.29 3.07
CA ILE A 89 10.57 3.91 2.89
C ILE A 89 11.26 3.30 4.11
N LEU A 90 11.73 4.14 5.06
CA LEU A 90 12.40 3.63 6.24
C LEU A 90 11.47 2.82 7.15
N ILE A 91 11.94 1.65 7.51
CA ILE A 91 11.30 0.72 8.43
C ILE A 91 12.00 0.77 9.78
N TRP A 92 11.21 0.75 10.85
CA TRP A 92 11.69 0.79 12.24
C TRP A 92 11.49 -0.53 12.99
N ASN A 93 11.12 -1.60 12.27
CA ASN A 93 11.00 -2.94 12.85
C ASN A 93 12.40 -3.56 13.02
N PRO A 94 12.87 -3.81 14.28
CA PRO A 94 14.23 -4.30 14.51
C PRO A 94 14.54 -5.62 13.81
N LEU A 95 13.57 -6.55 13.77
CA LEU A 95 13.75 -7.83 13.09
C LEU A 95 13.89 -7.66 11.57
N GLN A 96 13.10 -6.77 10.97
CA GLN A 96 13.17 -6.49 9.55
C GLN A 96 14.48 -5.78 9.18
N ILE A 97 14.96 -4.87 10.05
CA ILE A 97 16.26 -4.22 9.90
C ILE A 97 17.38 -5.27 9.90
N ILE A 98 17.38 -6.19 10.88
CA ILE A 98 18.36 -7.27 10.96
C ILE A 98 18.31 -8.16 9.72
N CYS A 99 17.12 -8.61 9.31
CA CYS A 99 16.94 -9.42 8.11
C CYS A 99 17.40 -8.69 6.85
N GLY A 100 17.05 -7.40 6.69
CA GLY A 100 17.50 -6.57 5.57
C GLY A 100 19.01 -6.46 5.52
N MET A 101 19.67 -6.21 6.64
CA MET A 101 21.13 -6.13 6.71
C MET A 101 21.83 -7.47 6.40
N LEU A 102 21.29 -8.59 6.89
CA LEU A 102 21.89 -9.92 6.67
C LEU A 102 21.68 -10.43 5.24
N PHE A 103 20.53 -10.16 4.64
CA PHE A 103 20.10 -10.75 3.37
C PHE A 103 19.93 -9.74 2.22
N VAL A 104 20.72 -8.67 2.18
CA VAL A 104 20.63 -7.64 1.11
C VAL A 104 20.72 -8.24 -0.28
N GLU A 105 21.61 -9.23 -0.48
CA GLU A 105 21.78 -9.89 -1.79
C GLU A 105 20.73 -10.97 -2.08
N ASN A 106 20.01 -11.40 -1.05
CA ASN A 106 18.95 -12.40 -1.15
C ASN A 106 17.70 -11.95 -0.40
N ALA A 107 17.06 -10.90 -0.91
CA ALA A 107 15.90 -10.29 -0.29
C ALA A 107 14.74 -11.27 -0.09
N SER A 108 14.57 -12.25 -1.00
CA SER A 108 13.57 -13.31 -0.88
C SER A 108 13.76 -14.14 0.39
N LEU A 109 15.00 -14.55 0.68
CA LEU A 109 15.31 -15.25 1.93
C LEU A 109 15.11 -14.34 3.15
N GLY A 110 15.52 -13.08 3.06
CA GLY A 110 15.30 -12.09 4.11
C GLY A 110 13.82 -11.91 4.46
N VAL A 111 12.95 -11.81 3.46
CA VAL A 111 11.50 -11.74 3.62
C VAL A 111 10.95 -13.02 4.25
N ALA A 112 11.40 -14.19 3.81
CA ALA A 112 10.95 -15.47 4.37
C ALA A 112 11.35 -15.61 5.85
N VAL A 113 12.62 -15.35 6.20
CA VAL A 113 13.11 -15.39 7.59
C VAL A 113 12.36 -14.39 8.47
N PHE A 114 12.17 -13.15 7.99
CA PHE A 114 11.40 -12.13 8.70
C PHE A 114 9.97 -12.58 8.97
N THR A 115 9.28 -13.08 7.93
CA THR A 115 7.88 -13.49 8.01
C THR A 115 7.68 -14.65 9.00
N LEU A 116 8.46 -15.72 8.86
CA LEU A 116 8.34 -16.90 9.72
C LEU A 116 8.74 -16.62 11.16
N THR A 117 9.79 -15.83 11.39
CA THR A 117 10.21 -15.42 12.73
C THR A 117 9.17 -14.52 13.38
N SER A 118 8.58 -13.59 12.63
CA SER A 118 7.49 -12.73 13.14
C SER A 118 6.27 -13.53 13.55
N LEU A 119 5.88 -14.54 12.77
CA LEU A 119 4.78 -15.46 13.13
C LEU A 119 5.10 -16.23 14.42
N TYR A 120 6.31 -16.74 14.56
CA TYR A 120 6.74 -17.42 15.79
C TYR A 120 6.66 -16.48 17.01
N LEU A 121 7.15 -15.25 16.88
CA LEU A 121 7.08 -14.24 17.94
C LEU A 121 5.64 -13.85 18.29
N ALA A 122 4.74 -13.78 17.30
CA ALA A 122 3.32 -13.50 17.53
C ALA A 122 2.65 -14.57 18.41
N GLY A 123 2.95 -15.83 18.19
CA GLY A 123 2.46 -16.91 19.04
C GLY A 123 3.05 -16.86 20.46
N LEU A 124 4.34 -16.52 20.61
CA LEU A 124 4.94 -16.31 21.93
C LEU A 124 4.28 -15.16 22.69
N ALA A 125 3.99 -14.06 22.01
CA ALA A 125 3.29 -12.90 22.57
C ALA A 125 1.88 -13.27 23.07
N PHE A 126 1.13 -14.00 22.23
CA PHE A 126 -0.20 -14.51 22.59
C PHE A 126 -0.16 -15.43 23.83
N LEU A 127 0.76 -16.40 23.84
CA LEU A 127 0.93 -17.32 24.96
C LEU A 127 1.39 -16.60 26.25
N ALA A 128 2.23 -15.56 26.14
CA ALA A 128 2.63 -14.72 27.26
C ALA A 128 1.43 -13.98 27.88
N TYR A 129 0.55 -13.40 27.03
CA TYR A 129 -0.69 -12.78 27.49
C TYR A 129 -1.61 -13.78 28.17
N CYS A 130 -1.87 -14.95 27.54
CA CYS A 130 -2.71 -16.00 28.11
C CYS A 130 -2.20 -16.48 29.47
N ARG A 131 -0.89 -16.67 29.58
CA ARG A 131 -0.26 -17.10 30.84
C ARG A 131 -0.42 -16.05 31.95
N TYR A 132 -0.14 -14.78 31.64
CA TYR A 132 -0.28 -13.71 32.64
C TYR A 132 -1.72 -13.56 33.11
N THR A 133 -2.67 -13.71 32.22
CA THR A 133 -4.09 -13.67 32.55
C THR A 133 -4.62 -14.97 33.15
N LYS A 134 -3.73 -15.91 33.51
CA LYS A 134 -4.02 -17.19 34.18
C LYS A 134 -4.98 -18.09 33.37
N CYS A 135 -4.89 -18.04 32.05
CA CYS A 135 -5.65 -18.91 31.18
C CYS A 135 -5.17 -20.37 31.24
N ASN A 136 -6.05 -21.28 30.85
CA ASN A 136 -5.70 -22.70 30.73
C ASN A 136 -4.62 -22.91 29.66
N SER A 137 -3.52 -23.57 30.03
CA SER A 137 -2.33 -23.72 29.16
C SER A 137 -2.61 -24.56 27.92
N TYR A 138 -3.44 -25.60 28.02
CA TYR A 138 -3.81 -26.42 26.89
C TYR A 138 -4.71 -25.65 25.90
N ALA A 139 -5.75 -25.00 26.45
CA ALA A 139 -6.65 -24.19 25.60
C ALA A 139 -5.90 -23.07 24.88
N ALA A 140 -4.87 -22.49 25.52
CA ALA A 140 -3.99 -21.51 24.90
C ALA A 140 -3.17 -22.11 23.73
N LEU A 141 -2.71 -23.37 23.85
CA LEU A 141 -2.02 -24.07 22.75
C LEU A 141 -2.93 -24.38 21.57
N VAL A 142 -4.18 -24.75 21.78
CA VAL A 142 -5.16 -24.93 20.70
C VAL A 142 -5.48 -23.59 20.05
N ALA A 143 -5.69 -22.55 20.85
CA ALA A 143 -6.07 -21.23 20.36
C ALA A 143 -4.93 -20.53 19.59
N VAL A 144 -3.66 -20.76 19.95
CA VAL A 144 -2.54 -20.15 19.22
C VAL A 144 -2.43 -20.66 17.78
N ILE A 145 -2.90 -21.87 17.49
CA ILE A 145 -3.00 -22.38 16.11
C ILE A 145 -3.94 -21.49 15.29
N THR A 146 -5.16 -21.25 15.80
CA THR A 146 -6.13 -20.34 15.13
C THR A 146 -5.60 -18.92 15.05
N TYR A 147 -4.86 -18.46 16.07
CA TYR A 147 -4.27 -17.12 16.08
C TYR A 147 -3.23 -16.93 14.99
N LEU A 148 -2.42 -17.95 14.67
CA LEU A 148 -1.31 -17.85 13.72
C LEU A 148 -1.66 -18.30 12.30
N PHE A 149 -2.57 -19.27 12.15
CA PHE A 149 -2.91 -19.89 10.88
C PHE A 149 -4.38 -19.65 10.54
N ASN A 150 -4.72 -18.38 10.28
CA ASN A 150 -6.04 -17.93 9.92
C ASN A 150 -6.05 -17.31 8.53
N GLY A 151 -7.24 -17.05 7.99
CA GLY A 151 -7.38 -16.52 6.64
C GLY A 151 -6.72 -15.17 6.43
N TYR A 152 -6.68 -14.29 7.44
CA TYR A 152 -6.05 -12.99 7.33
C TYR A 152 -4.52 -13.09 7.18
N ILE A 153 -3.88 -13.94 8.00
CA ILE A 153 -2.44 -14.18 7.86
C ILE A 153 -2.13 -14.85 6.53
N LEU A 154 -2.83 -15.94 6.20
CA LEU A 154 -2.50 -16.75 5.02
C LEU A 154 -2.80 -16.05 3.68
N ASN A 155 -3.86 -15.23 3.60
CA ASN A 155 -4.18 -14.49 2.38
C ASN A 155 -3.53 -13.10 2.32
N TYR A 156 -3.46 -12.38 3.44
CA TYR A 156 -3.07 -10.97 3.41
C TYR A 156 -1.67 -10.73 3.98
N CYS A 157 -1.41 -11.18 5.22
CA CYS A 157 -0.14 -10.85 5.88
C CYS A 157 1.07 -11.56 5.26
N ILE A 158 0.92 -12.71 4.57
CA ILE A 158 2.06 -13.34 3.90
C ILE A 158 2.52 -12.49 2.71
N ALA A 159 1.62 -11.88 1.97
CA ALA A 159 1.96 -10.96 0.88
C ALA A 159 2.37 -9.56 1.39
N GLN A 160 1.77 -9.13 2.50
CA GLN A 160 1.99 -7.82 3.15
C GLN A 160 2.53 -8.02 4.57
N ASN A 161 3.73 -8.54 4.68
CA ASN A 161 4.30 -9.08 5.93
C ASN A 161 4.45 -8.06 7.08
N VAL A 162 4.44 -6.78 6.78
CA VAL A 162 4.44 -5.70 7.78
C VAL A 162 3.23 -5.77 8.74
N PHE A 163 2.10 -6.33 8.31
CA PHE A 163 0.91 -6.47 9.16
C PHE A 163 0.98 -7.61 10.17
N ILE A 164 1.99 -8.51 10.08
CA ILE A 164 2.23 -9.55 11.10
C ILE A 164 2.61 -8.90 12.45
N GLU A 165 3.21 -7.72 12.44
CA GLU A 165 3.56 -7.00 13.67
C GLU A 165 2.35 -6.73 14.58
N LEU A 166 1.14 -6.56 14.00
CA LEU A 166 -0.09 -6.36 14.76
C LEU A 166 -0.41 -7.57 15.66
N TYR A 167 -0.08 -8.78 15.18
CA TYR A 167 -0.24 -10.01 15.96
C TYR A 167 0.79 -10.17 17.08
N ILE A 168 1.92 -9.46 17.01
CA ILE A 168 2.91 -9.40 18.09
C ILE A 168 2.49 -8.33 19.10
N ILE A 169 2.18 -7.14 18.61
CA ILE A 169 1.99 -5.95 19.45
C ILE A 169 0.68 -5.99 20.22
N LEU A 170 -0.43 -6.45 19.63
CA LEU A 170 -1.73 -6.46 20.29
C LEU A 170 -1.71 -7.23 21.62
N PRO A 171 -1.31 -8.52 21.70
CA PRO A 171 -1.24 -9.23 22.96
C PRO A 171 -0.22 -8.63 23.94
N LEU A 172 0.92 -8.08 23.45
CA LEU A 172 1.91 -7.43 24.32
C LEU A 172 1.41 -6.11 24.88
N LEU A 173 0.68 -5.30 24.08
CA LEU A 173 0.07 -4.06 24.52
C LEU A 173 -0.95 -4.32 25.64
N LEU A 174 -1.85 -5.30 25.42
CA LEU A 174 -2.83 -5.68 26.46
C LEU A 174 -2.16 -6.27 27.70
N LEU A 175 -1.10 -7.05 27.54
CA LEU A 175 -0.26 -7.51 28.65
C LEU A 175 0.40 -6.34 29.37
N GLY A 176 0.85 -5.33 28.65
CA GLY A 176 1.41 -4.09 29.19
C GLY A 176 0.41 -3.35 30.08
N VAL A 177 -0.85 -3.22 29.61
CA VAL A 177 -1.94 -2.63 30.40
C VAL A 177 -2.21 -3.41 31.66
N GLU A 178 -2.30 -4.76 31.60
CA GLU A 178 -2.53 -5.60 32.76
C GLU A 178 -1.43 -5.44 33.78
N LYS A 179 -0.15 -5.40 33.38
CA LYS A 179 1.00 -5.17 34.28
C LYS A 179 1.00 -3.76 34.88
N LEU A 180 0.67 -2.76 34.05
CA LEU A 180 0.59 -1.38 34.48
C LEU A 180 -0.48 -1.19 35.57
N GLN A 181 -1.65 -1.77 35.40
CA GLN A 181 -2.76 -1.64 36.34
C GLN A 181 -2.54 -2.48 37.62
N LYS A 182 -2.07 -3.72 37.48
CA LYS A 182 -1.90 -4.65 38.62
C LYS A 182 -0.58 -4.49 39.38
N GLU A 183 0.53 -4.34 38.64
CA GLU A 183 1.88 -4.32 39.20
C GLU A 183 2.51 -2.92 39.22
N LYS A 184 1.84 -1.91 38.64
CA LYS A 184 2.35 -0.54 38.46
C LYS A 184 3.62 -0.50 37.59
N LYS A 185 3.85 -1.50 36.74
CA LYS A 185 4.99 -1.60 35.82
C LYS A 185 4.58 -1.10 34.42
N SER A 186 5.07 0.09 34.06
CA SER A 186 4.73 0.75 32.78
C SER A 186 5.63 0.36 31.61
N GLY A 187 6.81 -0.24 31.84
CA GLY A 187 7.85 -0.41 30.83
C GLY A 187 7.38 -1.13 29.54
N LEU A 188 6.68 -2.27 29.67
CA LEU A 188 6.17 -3.00 28.49
C LEU A 188 5.13 -2.19 27.72
N PHE A 189 4.22 -1.50 28.44
CA PHE A 189 3.21 -0.65 27.82
C PHE A 189 3.85 0.50 27.07
N ILE A 190 4.81 1.22 27.68
CA ILE A 190 5.57 2.31 27.05
C ILE A 190 6.31 1.78 25.81
N ALA A 191 6.97 0.62 25.90
CA ALA A 191 7.70 0.04 24.77
C ALA A 191 6.78 -0.29 23.58
N CYS A 192 5.59 -0.86 23.83
CA CYS A 192 4.61 -1.14 22.77
C CYS A 192 4.08 0.13 22.11
N VAL A 193 3.70 1.14 22.90
CA VAL A 193 3.18 2.40 22.35
C VAL A 193 4.29 3.20 21.64
N PHE A 194 5.51 3.21 22.19
CA PHE A 194 6.69 3.79 21.53
C PHE A 194 6.92 3.16 20.15
N TYR A 195 6.94 1.82 20.10
CA TYR A 195 7.10 1.10 18.85
C TYR A 195 6.01 1.45 17.82
N LEU A 196 4.74 1.49 18.27
CA LEU A 196 3.64 1.92 17.40
C LEU A 196 3.81 3.35 16.89
N GLY A 197 4.35 4.25 17.74
CA GLY A 197 4.63 5.64 17.36
C GLY A 197 5.70 5.80 16.28
N ILE A 198 6.70 4.91 16.24
CA ILE A 198 7.74 4.91 15.21
C ILE A 198 7.39 4.04 13.98
N SER A 199 6.40 3.12 14.10
CA SER A 199 5.91 2.26 13.02
C SER A 199 4.89 3.00 12.12
N LEU A 200 3.90 2.30 11.58
CA LEU A 200 2.85 2.87 10.72
C LEU A 200 1.81 3.64 11.55
N LEU A 201 1.53 4.90 11.17
CA LEU A 201 0.55 5.76 11.86
C LEU A 201 -0.83 5.12 11.95
N LEU A 202 -1.26 4.42 10.90
CA LEU A 202 -2.53 3.70 10.88
C LEU A 202 -2.59 2.60 11.95
N ASN A 203 -1.48 1.88 12.16
CA ASN A 203 -1.39 0.84 13.19
C ASN A 203 -1.49 1.45 14.59
N LEU A 204 -0.82 2.59 14.84
CA LEU A 204 -0.95 3.33 16.10
C LEU A 204 -2.41 3.74 16.34
N TYR A 205 -3.05 4.32 15.35
CA TYR A 205 -4.45 4.77 15.45
C TYR A 205 -5.39 3.61 15.79
N THR A 206 -5.35 2.53 15.00
CA THR A 206 -6.21 1.35 15.20
C THR A 206 -5.98 0.70 16.57
N MET A 207 -4.70 0.57 16.99
CA MET A 207 -4.35 0.02 18.31
C MET A 207 -4.80 0.92 19.45
N THR A 208 -4.78 2.24 19.27
CA THR A 208 -5.30 3.22 20.25
C THR A 208 -6.80 3.08 20.44
N LEU A 209 -7.57 2.88 19.36
CA LEU A 209 -9.01 2.62 19.43
C LEU A 209 -9.30 1.31 20.20
N ILE A 210 -8.57 0.23 19.90
CA ILE A 210 -8.71 -1.05 20.58
C ILE A 210 -8.36 -0.89 22.07
N LEU A 211 -7.28 -0.18 22.39
CA LEU A 211 -6.85 0.10 23.76
C LEU A 211 -7.91 0.90 24.53
N ALA A 212 -8.45 1.97 23.96
CA ALA A 212 -9.51 2.77 24.56
C ALA A 212 -10.76 1.93 24.84
N GLY A 213 -11.20 1.16 23.82
CA GLY A 213 -12.31 0.21 23.98
C GLY A 213 -12.04 -0.82 25.09
N TYR A 214 -10.81 -1.36 25.15
CA TYR A 214 -10.41 -2.32 26.18
C TYR A 214 -10.52 -1.73 27.61
N LEU A 215 -10.02 -0.52 27.82
CA LEU A 215 -10.10 0.16 29.13
C LEU A 215 -11.55 0.46 29.52
N ILE A 216 -12.37 0.93 28.59
CA ILE A 216 -13.80 1.25 28.81
C ILE A 216 -14.58 -0.02 29.16
N VAL A 217 -14.52 -1.06 28.31
CA VAL A 217 -15.26 -2.31 28.51
C VAL A 217 -14.88 -2.96 29.82
N ARG A 218 -13.58 -2.99 30.12
CA ARG A 218 -13.06 -3.54 31.36
C ARG A 218 -13.59 -2.81 32.59
N TYR A 219 -13.55 -1.48 32.59
CA TYR A 219 -14.09 -0.67 33.67
C TYR A 219 -15.60 -0.92 33.84
N CYS A 220 -16.36 -0.88 32.75
CA CYS A 220 -17.80 -1.07 32.77
C CYS A 220 -18.24 -2.48 33.20
N CYS A 221 -17.43 -3.53 32.94
CA CYS A 221 -17.80 -4.89 33.26
C CYS A 221 -17.35 -5.33 34.67
N ARG A 222 -16.28 -4.76 35.19
CA ARG A 222 -15.67 -5.21 36.47
C ARG A 222 -16.14 -4.42 37.70
N ASN A 223 -16.52 -3.16 37.50
CA ASN A 223 -16.90 -2.30 38.64
C ASN A 223 -18.43 -2.29 38.84
N GLU A 224 -18.86 -2.60 40.05
CA GLU A 224 -20.27 -2.54 40.44
C GLU A 224 -20.76 -1.10 40.57
N LYS A 225 -19.96 -0.23 41.24
CA LYS A 225 -20.23 1.21 41.33
C LYS A 225 -19.46 1.96 40.26
N LYS A 226 -20.20 2.41 39.22
CA LYS A 226 -19.66 3.15 38.10
C LYS A 226 -19.67 4.64 38.40
N SER A 227 -18.53 5.32 38.30
CA SER A 227 -18.43 6.75 38.43
C SER A 227 -17.36 7.30 37.44
N ILE A 228 -17.57 8.50 36.94
CA ILE A 228 -16.61 9.16 36.07
C ILE A 228 -15.28 9.34 36.82
N LYS A 229 -15.30 9.70 38.10
CA LYS A 229 -14.13 9.85 38.94
C LYS A 229 -13.33 8.55 39.06
N GLY A 230 -14.04 7.41 39.25
CA GLY A 230 -13.45 6.08 39.29
C GLY A 230 -12.79 5.67 37.97
N PHE A 231 -13.46 5.95 36.84
CA PHE A 231 -12.92 5.71 35.51
C PHE A 231 -11.67 6.53 35.24
N LEU A 232 -11.69 7.84 35.52
CA LEU A 232 -10.52 8.71 35.34
C LEU A 232 -9.33 8.22 36.19
N LYS A 233 -9.55 7.73 37.41
CA LYS A 233 -8.50 7.15 38.25
C LYS A 233 -7.86 5.90 37.62
N GLU A 234 -8.62 5.08 36.93
CA GLU A 234 -8.09 3.89 36.23
C GLU A 234 -7.35 4.23 34.95
N ILE A 235 -7.75 5.26 34.20
CA ILE A 235 -7.13 5.60 32.91
C ILE A 235 -5.95 6.56 33.01
N ILE A 236 -5.80 7.33 34.11
CA ILE A 236 -4.75 8.36 34.22
C ILE A 236 -3.35 7.78 34.06
N SER A 237 -3.07 6.61 34.66
CA SER A 237 -1.76 5.96 34.56
C SER A 237 -1.45 5.42 33.16
N PRO A 238 -2.37 4.71 32.46
CA PRO A 238 -2.23 4.41 31.03
C PRO A 238 -2.06 5.65 30.16
N MET A 239 -2.79 6.73 30.42
CA MET A 239 -2.75 7.95 29.64
C MET A 239 -1.40 8.66 29.76
N ILE A 240 -0.89 8.82 31.00
CA ILE A 240 0.44 9.39 31.24
C ILE A 240 1.52 8.53 30.55
N SER A 241 1.45 7.20 30.72
CA SER A 241 2.41 6.29 30.10
C SER A 241 2.34 6.32 28.56
N TYR A 242 1.15 6.51 27.99
CA TYR A 242 0.93 6.68 26.56
C TYR A 242 1.56 7.98 26.05
N CYS A 243 1.30 9.10 26.73
CA CYS A 243 1.91 10.40 26.38
C CYS A 243 3.45 10.34 26.48
N MET A 244 3.99 9.69 27.49
CA MET A 244 5.43 9.47 27.63
C MET A 244 6.00 8.67 26.45
N ALA A 245 5.31 7.62 26.04
CA ALA A 245 5.74 6.77 24.93
C ALA A 245 5.71 7.52 23.59
N ILE A 246 4.63 8.27 23.30
CA ILE A 246 4.54 9.09 22.07
C ILE A 246 5.55 10.25 22.11
N GLY A 247 5.74 10.88 23.28
CA GLY A 247 6.78 11.90 23.44
C GLY A 247 8.19 11.34 23.20
N LEU A 248 8.48 10.11 23.64
CA LEU A 248 9.75 9.43 23.34
C LEU A 248 9.89 9.11 21.82
N ALA A 249 8.79 8.80 21.15
CA ALA A 249 8.76 8.53 19.71
C ALA A 249 8.79 9.81 18.84
N ALA A 250 8.70 11.01 19.44
CA ALA A 250 8.44 12.27 18.75
C ALA A 250 9.45 12.59 17.63
N VAL A 251 10.68 12.17 17.74
CA VAL A 251 11.74 12.37 16.72
C VAL A 251 11.38 11.73 15.37
N VAL A 252 10.60 10.65 15.38
CA VAL A 252 10.09 9.97 14.17
C VAL A 252 8.62 10.29 13.95
N PHE A 253 7.85 10.39 15.02
CA PHE A 253 6.40 10.57 14.98
C PHE A 253 5.99 11.93 14.41
N ILE A 254 6.62 13.04 14.85
CA ILE A 254 6.28 14.39 14.36
C ILE A 254 6.54 14.53 12.87
N PRO A 255 7.71 14.14 12.32
CA PRO A 255 7.92 14.13 10.87
C PRO A 255 6.90 13.29 10.09
N LYS A 256 6.51 12.11 10.60
CA LYS A 256 5.50 11.28 9.94
C LYS A 256 4.11 11.93 9.92
N ILE A 257 3.71 12.60 10.99
CA ILE A 257 2.47 13.38 11.02
C ILE A 257 2.53 14.51 10.00
N TYR A 258 3.64 15.26 9.97
CA TYR A 258 3.82 16.33 8.99
C TYR A 258 3.66 15.82 7.56
N LEU A 259 4.36 14.73 7.22
CA LEU A 259 4.28 14.07 5.93
C LEU A 259 2.85 13.61 5.59
N SER A 260 2.16 12.98 6.55
CA SER A 260 0.79 12.51 6.36
C SER A 260 -0.18 13.65 6.02
N VAL A 261 -0.08 14.79 6.74
CA VAL A 261 -0.97 15.95 6.54
C VAL A 261 -0.66 16.70 5.24
N THR A 262 0.60 16.71 4.80
CA THR A 262 1.03 17.43 3.59
C THR A 262 1.01 16.55 2.33
N SER A 263 0.67 15.27 2.45
CA SER A 263 0.57 14.36 1.30
C SER A 263 -0.72 14.57 0.50
N GLY A 264 -0.69 14.24 -0.78
CA GLY A 264 -1.85 14.30 -1.68
C GLY A 264 -2.97 13.28 -1.36
N ARG A 265 -2.80 12.44 -0.32
CA ARG A 265 -3.77 11.40 0.04
C ARG A 265 -4.90 11.89 0.95
N VAL A 266 -4.72 12.99 1.66
CA VAL A 266 -5.69 13.50 2.63
C VAL A 266 -6.71 14.38 1.93
N GLY A 267 -7.98 13.97 1.94
CA GLY A 267 -9.10 14.79 1.44
C GLY A 267 -9.94 14.19 0.30
N ASN A 268 -9.49 13.11 -0.34
CA ASN A 268 -10.15 12.56 -1.54
C ASN A 268 -11.07 11.35 -1.28
N ALA A 269 -11.25 10.91 -0.03
CA ALA A 269 -12.13 9.78 0.26
C ALA A 269 -13.58 10.24 0.41
N GLU A 270 -14.43 10.01 -0.58
CA GLU A 270 -15.88 10.13 -0.40
C GLU A 270 -16.36 9.10 0.62
N ILE A 271 -17.13 9.56 1.62
CA ILE A 271 -17.73 8.68 2.62
C ILE A 271 -19.02 8.13 2.04
N GLY A 272 -19.05 6.83 1.76
CA GLY A 272 -20.23 6.14 1.27
C GLY A 272 -21.27 5.84 2.36
N ASN A 273 -22.12 4.85 2.12
CA ASN A 273 -23.11 4.42 3.11
C ASN A 273 -22.44 3.92 4.40
N LEU A 274 -22.81 4.48 5.55
CA LEU A 274 -22.23 4.14 6.85
C LEU A 274 -22.96 3.00 7.58
N LEU A 275 -24.19 2.68 7.20
CA LEU A 275 -25.05 1.77 7.96
C LEU A 275 -25.10 0.36 7.38
N PHE A 276 -25.17 0.23 6.06
CA PHE A 276 -25.40 -1.06 5.43
C PHE A 276 -24.42 -1.30 4.28
N TYR A 277 -23.88 -2.51 4.25
CA TYR A 277 -23.17 -3.05 3.10
C TYR A 277 -24.15 -3.61 2.05
N GLU A 278 -23.63 -3.92 0.87
CA GLU A 278 -24.38 -4.71 -0.11
C GLU A 278 -24.67 -6.13 0.39
N LYS A 279 -25.73 -6.74 -0.11
CA LYS A 279 -26.16 -8.12 0.29
C LYS A 279 -25.05 -9.16 0.13
N LYS A 280 -24.20 -9.01 -0.87
CA LYS A 280 -23.07 -9.89 -1.14
C LYS A 280 -22.08 -9.91 0.03
N TYR A 281 -21.80 -8.76 0.64
CA TYR A 281 -20.90 -8.66 1.80
C TYR A 281 -21.36 -9.54 2.97
N TYR A 282 -22.65 -9.51 3.31
CA TYR A 282 -23.17 -10.32 4.42
C TYR A 282 -23.08 -11.82 4.13
N ALA A 283 -23.29 -12.22 2.87
CA ALA A 283 -23.10 -13.61 2.46
C ALA A 283 -21.61 -14.01 2.51
N ASP A 284 -20.70 -13.11 2.10
CA ASP A 284 -19.26 -13.29 2.20
C ASP A 284 -18.81 -13.37 3.66
N LEU A 285 -19.39 -12.59 4.55
CA LEU A 285 -19.11 -12.63 5.99
C LEU A 285 -19.48 -13.99 6.61
N ILE A 286 -20.67 -14.53 6.28
CA ILE A 286 -21.11 -15.83 6.78
C ILE A 286 -20.17 -16.95 6.32
N THR A 287 -19.79 -16.96 5.02
CA THR A 287 -18.93 -18.00 4.45
C THR A 287 -17.44 -17.75 4.73
N GLY A 288 -17.01 -16.50 4.82
CA GLY A 288 -15.62 -16.12 5.06
C GLY A 288 -15.22 -16.20 6.53
N LEU A 289 -16.17 -16.34 7.48
CA LEU A 289 -15.85 -16.46 8.89
C LEU A 289 -14.91 -17.67 9.15
N THR A 290 -15.19 -18.80 8.54
CA THR A 290 -14.38 -20.03 8.63
C THR A 290 -13.76 -20.44 7.28
N GLY A 291 -13.98 -19.68 6.23
CA GLY A 291 -13.56 -19.96 4.86
C GLY A 291 -12.46 -19.06 4.34
N THR A 292 -12.22 -19.19 3.04
CA THR A 292 -11.14 -18.49 2.32
C THR A 292 -11.61 -17.24 1.58
N ASN A 293 -12.90 -16.91 1.63
CA ASN A 293 -13.46 -15.79 0.89
C ASN A 293 -13.01 -14.44 1.45
N GLU A 294 -12.74 -13.51 0.57
CA GLU A 294 -12.52 -12.12 0.91
C GLU A 294 -13.85 -11.46 1.31
N ILE A 295 -13.83 -10.76 2.43
CA ILE A 295 -14.98 -10.05 3.03
C ILE A 295 -14.73 -8.55 2.85
N GLY A 296 -15.22 -7.99 1.76
CA GLY A 296 -14.88 -6.61 1.39
C GLY A 296 -13.38 -6.43 1.05
N ILE A 297 -12.88 -5.20 1.15
CA ILE A 297 -11.52 -4.86 0.73
C ILE A 297 -10.51 -5.26 1.82
N HIS A 298 -9.56 -6.14 1.48
CA HIS A 298 -8.52 -6.66 2.38
C HIS A 298 -9.06 -7.35 3.65
N GLY A 299 -10.31 -7.80 3.62
CA GLY A 299 -10.96 -8.49 4.73
C GLY A 299 -10.89 -9.99 4.56
N PHE A 300 -10.18 -10.68 5.45
CA PHE A 300 -10.18 -12.13 5.55
C PHE A 300 -10.30 -12.51 7.03
N ILE A 301 -11.03 -13.56 7.34
CA ILE A 301 -11.14 -14.07 8.71
C ILE A 301 -10.59 -15.49 8.77
N GLY A 302 -11.28 -16.47 8.19
CA GLY A 302 -10.81 -17.85 8.07
C GLY A 302 -10.36 -18.45 9.41
N ILE A 303 -11.19 -18.34 10.46
CA ILE A 303 -10.88 -18.90 11.78
C ILE A 303 -11.30 -20.37 11.85
N SER A 304 -10.74 -21.07 12.84
CA SER A 304 -11.17 -22.45 13.16
C SER A 304 -12.66 -22.50 13.49
N THR A 305 -13.34 -23.53 13.02
CA THR A 305 -14.76 -23.82 13.34
C THR A 305 -14.98 -24.04 14.84
N LEU A 306 -13.93 -24.40 15.60
CA LEU A 306 -13.97 -24.45 17.06
C LEU A 306 -14.27 -23.06 17.68
N ALA A 307 -13.87 -21.98 17.04
CA ALA A 307 -14.20 -20.63 17.50
C ALA A 307 -15.69 -20.34 17.37
N VAL A 308 -16.36 -20.84 16.33
CA VAL A 308 -17.81 -20.71 16.13
C VAL A 308 -18.56 -21.43 17.29
N LEU A 309 -18.16 -22.66 17.63
CA LEU A 309 -18.70 -23.36 18.79
C LEU A 309 -18.46 -22.59 20.08
N SER A 310 -17.30 -21.95 20.22
CA SER A 310 -16.95 -21.12 21.37
C SER A 310 -17.84 -19.86 21.47
N VAL A 311 -18.25 -19.27 20.35
CA VAL A 311 -19.24 -18.17 20.32
C VAL A 311 -20.58 -18.63 20.88
N PHE A 312 -21.10 -19.75 20.40
CA PHE A 312 -22.40 -20.28 20.89
C PHE A 312 -22.31 -20.67 22.35
N MET A 313 -21.20 -21.26 22.79
CA MET A 313 -20.94 -21.56 24.20
C MET A 313 -20.89 -20.29 25.06
N LEU A 314 -20.27 -19.19 24.56
CA LEU A 314 -20.23 -17.90 25.26
C LEU A 314 -21.65 -17.37 25.53
N TYR A 315 -22.50 -17.32 24.50
CA TYR A 315 -23.83 -16.73 24.63
C TYR A 315 -24.79 -17.60 25.43
N THR A 316 -24.58 -18.91 25.53
CA THR A 316 -25.33 -19.82 26.38
C THR A 316 -24.82 -19.84 27.83
N SER A 317 -23.69 -19.23 28.14
CA SER A 317 -23.09 -19.13 29.46
C SER A 317 -23.59 -17.91 30.24
N LYS A 318 -23.59 -17.96 31.57
CA LYS A 318 -23.96 -16.81 32.42
C LYS A 318 -22.99 -15.65 32.23
N ALA A 319 -23.51 -14.41 32.21
CA ALA A 319 -22.75 -13.20 31.97
C ALA A 319 -22.05 -12.66 33.22
N GLU A 320 -21.03 -13.37 33.69
CA GLU A 320 -20.26 -13.02 34.88
C GLU A 320 -18.78 -12.82 34.59
N GLY A 321 -18.12 -11.90 35.26
CA GLY A 321 -16.69 -11.66 35.14
C GLY A 321 -16.21 -11.52 33.69
N ARG A 322 -15.22 -12.32 33.32
CA ARG A 322 -14.60 -12.28 31.97
C ARG A 322 -15.57 -12.66 30.87
N ILE A 323 -16.60 -13.48 31.16
CA ILE A 323 -17.63 -13.84 30.17
C ILE A 323 -18.44 -12.60 29.78
N LYS A 324 -18.80 -11.75 30.74
CA LYS A 324 -19.50 -10.49 30.48
C LYS A 324 -18.67 -9.56 29.60
N GLU A 325 -17.37 -9.40 29.87
CA GLU A 325 -16.46 -8.63 29.01
C GLU A 325 -16.43 -9.16 27.58
N LEU A 326 -16.29 -10.47 27.40
CA LEU A 326 -16.25 -11.12 26.09
C LEU A 326 -17.58 -10.98 25.33
N LYS A 327 -18.73 -11.03 26.01
CA LYS A 327 -20.04 -10.78 25.36
C LYS A 327 -20.13 -9.35 24.84
N VAL A 328 -19.69 -8.37 25.62
CA VAL A 328 -19.71 -6.95 25.21
C VAL A 328 -18.75 -6.73 24.02
N TRP A 329 -17.54 -7.30 24.07
CA TRP A 329 -16.63 -7.24 22.94
C TRP A 329 -17.19 -7.91 21.68
N GLY A 330 -17.86 -9.05 21.84
CA GLY A 330 -18.50 -9.74 20.70
C GLY A 330 -19.53 -8.87 20.01
N VAL A 331 -20.33 -8.13 20.77
CA VAL A 331 -21.30 -7.18 20.20
C VAL A 331 -20.60 -6.01 19.50
N ILE A 332 -19.59 -5.40 20.12
CA ILE A 332 -18.84 -4.28 19.50
C ILE A 332 -18.21 -4.71 18.19
N LEU A 333 -17.50 -5.83 18.17
CA LEU A 333 -16.82 -6.32 16.96
C LEU A 333 -17.81 -6.77 15.89
N ALA A 334 -18.95 -7.34 16.30
CA ALA A 334 -20.04 -7.67 15.37
C ALA A 334 -20.62 -6.40 14.72
N LEU A 335 -20.88 -5.35 15.48
CA LEU A 335 -21.35 -4.07 14.94
C LEU A 335 -20.32 -3.45 13.99
N MET A 336 -19.05 -3.49 14.35
CA MET A 336 -17.97 -3.01 13.47
C MET A 336 -17.87 -3.82 12.17
N ALA A 337 -18.10 -5.13 12.20
CA ALA A 337 -18.07 -5.98 11.02
C ALA A 337 -19.34 -5.90 10.18
N LEU A 338 -20.51 -5.64 10.78
CA LEU A 338 -21.80 -5.58 10.10
C LEU A 338 -22.13 -4.21 9.49
N MET A 339 -21.40 -3.16 9.89
CA MET A 339 -21.65 -1.79 9.43
C MET A 339 -20.40 -1.20 8.75
N PRO A 340 -20.53 -0.53 7.59
CA PRO A 340 -19.42 0.17 6.93
C PRO A 340 -18.71 1.19 7.84
N LEU A 341 -19.45 1.79 8.76
CA LEU A 341 -18.90 2.69 9.79
C LEU A 341 -17.71 2.07 10.53
N GLY A 342 -17.70 0.75 10.80
CA GLY A 342 -16.59 0.06 11.45
C GLY A 342 -15.29 0.12 10.62
N SER A 343 -15.38 -0.04 9.31
CA SER A 343 -14.26 0.08 8.39
C SER A 343 -13.74 1.51 8.31
N TYR A 344 -14.62 2.50 8.17
CA TYR A 344 -14.23 3.92 8.18
C TYR A 344 -13.61 4.33 9.51
N LEU A 345 -14.23 3.96 10.63
CA LEU A 345 -13.71 4.27 11.96
C LEU A 345 -12.32 3.66 12.19
N SER A 346 -12.08 2.43 11.74
CA SER A 346 -10.79 1.77 11.93
C SER A 346 -9.64 2.41 11.15
N THR A 347 -9.96 3.16 10.08
CA THR A 347 -8.99 3.85 9.24
C THR A 347 -8.90 5.35 9.49
N GLY A 348 -9.65 5.88 10.47
CA GLY A 348 -9.74 7.32 10.71
C GLY A 348 -10.37 8.09 9.54
N PHE A 349 -11.27 7.46 8.80
CA PHE A 349 -11.94 8.00 7.62
C PHE A 349 -11.00 8.35 6.44
N LEU A 350 -9.75 7.88 6.48
CA LEU A 350 -8.75 8.08 5.41
C LEU A 350 -8.88 7.05 4.26
N GLY A 351 -9.80 6.12 4.36
CA GLY A 351 -10.03 5.10 3.35
C GLY A 351 -10.98 4.02 3.85
N PHE A 352 -11.40 3.14 2.96
CA PHE A 352 -12.33 2.05 3.25
C PHE A 352 -11.62 0.71 3.12
N ASN A 353 -11.41 0.03 4.26
CA ASN A 353 -10.87 -1.33 4.28
C ASN A 353 -11.23 -2.08 5.57
N HIS A 354 -11.05 -3.41 5.54
CA HIS A 354 -11.42 -4.30 6.66
C HIS A 354 -10.20 -4.79 7.45
N ARG A 355 -9.11 -4.04 7.47
CA ARG A 355 -7.88 -4.46 8.17
C ARG A 355 -8.04 -4.66 9.68
N PHE A 356 -9.06 -4.06 10.31
CA PHE A 356 -9.35 -4.26 11.73
C PHE A 356 -9.74 -5.70 12.11
N LEU A 357 -10.02 -6.57 11.13
CA LEU A 357 -10.41 -7.97 11.38
C LEU A 357 -9.35 -8.79 12.11
N PHE A 358 -8.07 -8.36 12.14
CA PHE A 358 -7.08 -9.00 13.01
C PHE A 358 -7.47 -8.95 14.49
N ALA A 359 -8.18 -7.92 14.94
CA ALA A 359 -8.69 -7.80 16.31
C ALA A 359 -9.85 -8.81 16.56
N CYS A 360 -10.68 -9.06 15.54
CA CYS A 360 -11.68 -10.14 15.58
C CYS A 360 -11.02 -11.51 15.75
N ILE A 361 -9.93 -11.77 15.02
CA ILE A 361 -9.19 -13.03 15.13
C ILE A 361 -8.58 -13.20 16.53
N PHE A 362 -8.00 -12.16 17.09
CA PHE A 362 -7.53 -12.17 18.47
C PHE A 362 -8.68 -12.48 19.44
N TYR A 363 -9.82 -11.83 19.28
CA TYR A 363 -11.02 -12.08 20.09
C TYR A 363 -11.48 -13.54 19.99
N PHE A 364 -11.62 -14.10 18.79
CA PHE A 364 -12.00 -15.48 18.57
C PHE A 364 -11.01 -16.47 19.19
N SER A 365 -9.72 -16.18 19.10
CA SER A 365 -8.67 -17.00 19.74
C SER A 365 -8.80 -16.96 21.26
N ILE A 366 -9.08 -15.82 21.87
CA ILE A 366 -9.35 -15.69 23.30
C ILE A 366 -10.65 -16.40 23.70
N LEU A 367 -11.67 -16.41 22.83
CA LEU A 367 -12.88 -17.21 23.07
C LEU A 367 -12.56 -18.69 23.19
N ILE A 368 -11.76 -19.27 22.31
CA ILE A 368 -11.31 -20.66 22.40
C ILE A 368 -10.62 -20.90 23.74
N VAL A 369 -9.70 -20.01 24.15
CA VAL A 369 -8.97 -20.13 25.43
C VAL A 369 -9.91 -20.20 26.64
N VAL A 370 -10.96 -19.37 26.63
CA VAL A 370 -11.87 -19.25 27.79
C VAL A 370 -13.00 -20.29 27.73
N MET A 371 -13.50 -20.61 26.54
CA MET A 371 -14.68 -21.50 26.38
C MET A 371 -14.33 -22.98 26.27
N LEU A 372 -13.17 -23.36 25.69
CA LEU A 372 -12.80 -24.77 25.56
C LEU A 372 -12.81 -25.55 26.90
N PRO A 373 -12.21 -25.05 28.00
CA PRO A 373 -12.35 -25.72 29.30
C PRO A 373 -13.78 -25.84 29.78
N LYS A 374 -14.63 -24.82 29.49
CA LYS A 374 -16.05 -24.86 29.90
C LYS A 374 -16.86 -25.83 29.03
N MET A 375 -16.53 -25.95 27.73
CA MET A 375 -17.15 -26.96 26.87
C MET A 375 -16.92 -28.38 27.40
N LEU A 376 -15.72 -28.64 27.88
CA LEU A 376 -15.39 -29.95 28.47
C LEU A 376 -16.17 -30.29 29.76
N MET A 377 -16.74 -29.28 30.42
CA MET A 377 -17.55 -29.41 31.63
C MET A 377 -19.05 -29.19 31.43
N ALA A 378 -19.47 -28.91 30.20
CA ALA A 378 -20.84 -28.55 29.87
C ALA A 378 -21.82 -29.70 30.07
N GLY A 379 -22.93 -29.44 30.79
CA GLY A 379 -24.03 -30.39 30.93
C GLY A 379 -24.84 -30.56 29.65
N ILE A 380 -25.68 -31.61 29.62
CA ILE A 380 -26.49 -32.02 28.44
C ILE A 380 -27.39 -30.88 27.92
N GLN A 381 -28.03 -30.12 28.78
CA GLN A 381 -28.91 -29.02 28.35
C GLN A 381 -28.13 -27.89 27.63
N GLN A 382 -26.93 -27.56 28.12
CA GLN A 382 -26.09 -26.54 27.48
C GLN A 382 -25.57 -27.01 26.13
N LYS A 383 -25.19 -28.29 26.03
CA LYS A 383 -24.81 -28.92 24.75
C LYS A 383 -25.91 -28.85 23.72
N LYS A 384 -27.18 -29.22 24.10
CA LYS A 384 -28.33 -29.14 23.22
C LYS A 384 -28.52 -27.72 22.66
N LYS A 385 -28.40 -26.68 23.51
CA LYS A 385 -28.50 -25.28 23.05
C LYS A 385 -27.40 -24.90 22.06
N VAL A 386 -26.12 -25.27 22.34
CA VAL A 386 -24.99 -24.98 21.43
C VAL A 386 -25.19 -25.70 20.10
N PHE A 387 -25.61 -26.97 20.13
CA PHE A 387 -25.87 -27.74 18.91
C PHE A 387 -27.04 -27.15 18.09
N ALA A 388 -28.10 -26.68 18.73
CA ALA A 388 -29.19 -26.00 18.03
C ALA A 388 -28.71 -24.74 17.29
N TRP A 389 -27.91 -23.89 17.95
CA TRP A 389 -27.34 -22.72 17.30
C TRP A 389 -26.36 -23.08 16.18
N THR A 390 -25.58 -24.14 16.38
CA THR A 390 -24.67 -24.64 15.34
C THR A 390 -25.43 -25.16 14.13
N SER A 391 -26.55 -25.84 14.34
CA SER A 391 -27.43 -26.30 13.25
C SER A 391 -28.03 -25.13 12.46
N ILE A 392 -28.46 -24.05 13.14
CA ILE A 392 -28.93 -22.84 12.47
C ILE A 392 -27.81 -22.24 11.60
N TYR A 393 -26.57 -22.16 12.12
CA TYR A 393 -25.42 -21.68 11.35
C TYR A 393 -25.09 -22.58 10.15
N LEU A 394 -25.18 -23.91 10.32
CA LEU A 394 -25.00 -24.86 9.21
C LEU A 394 -26.05 -24.67 8.12
N VAL A 395 -27.32 -24.50 8.50
CA VAL A 395 -28.37 -24.20 7.53
C VAL A 395 -28.11 -22.90 6.78
N ALA A 396 -27.67 -21.84 7.48
CA ALA A 396 -27.30 -20.59 6.85
C ALA A 396 -26.12 -20.76 5.88
N LEU A 397 -25.08 -21.54 6.26
CA LEU A 397 -23.97 -21.87 5.38
C LEU A 397 -24.41 -22.61 4.11
N VAL A 398 -25.32 -23.62 4.25
CA VAL A 398 -25.85 -24.35 3.11
C VAL A 398 -26.63 -23.44 2.18
N LEU A 399 -27.53 -22.62 2.70
CA LEU A 399 -28.32 -21.68 1.90
C LEU A 399 -27.46 -20.68 1.15
N VAL A 400 -26.44 -20.11 1.80
CA VAL A 400 -25.50 -19.18 1.16
C VAL A 400 -24.63 -19.90 0.14
N SER A 401 -24.18 -21.12 0.41
CA SER A 401 -23.38 -21.95 -0.51
C SER A 401 -24.16 -22.28 -1.78
N LEU A 402 -25.45 -22.68 -1.65
CA LEU A 402 -26.35 -22.92 -2.77
C LEU A 402 -26.58 -21.64 -3.60
N TRP A 403 -26.76 -20.51 -2.92
CA TRP A 403 -26.94 -19.22 -3.58
C TRP A 403 -25.69 -18.79 -4.36
N LYS A 404 -24.51 -18.94 -3.77
CA LYS A 404 -23.21 -18.54 -4.35
C LYS A 404 -22.59 -19.60 -5.28
N LYS A 405 -23.14 -20.83 -5.29
CA LYS A 405 -22.55 -22.00 -5.98
C LYS A 405 -21.12 -22.29 -5.55
N THR A 406 -20.80 -22.12 -4.26
CA THR A 406 -19.49 -22.39 -3.68
C THR A 406 -19.51 -23.68 -2.85
N SER A 407 -18.38 -24.41 -2.84
CA SER A 407 -18.25 -25.61 -1.99
C SER A 407 -17.77 -25.19 -0.59
N LEU A 408 -18.50 -25.58 0.43
CA LEU A 408 -18.15 -25.37 1.85
C LEU A 408 -17.95 -26.69 2.58
N SER A 409 -17.76 -27.77 1.85
CA SER A 409 -17.76 -29.14 2.37
C SER A 409 -16.76 -29.37 3.52
N TYR A 410 -15.55 -28.82 3.43
CA TYR A 410 -14.54 -29.00 4.47
C TYR A 410 -14.91 -28.31 5.80
N MET A 411 -15.48 -27.10 5.77
CA MET A 411 -15.93 -26.38 6.98
C MET A 411 -16.99 -27.15 7.72
N MET A 412 -17.96 -27.70 6.99
CA MET A 412 -19.02 -28.51 7.56
C MET A 412 -18.46 -29.79 8.18
N ALA A 413 -17.49 -30.42 7.51
CA ALA A 413 -16.83 -31.63 8.02
C ALA A 413 -16.10 -31.37 9.35
N PHE A 414 -15.29 -30.28 9.46
CA PHE A 414 -14.61 -29.96 10.69
C PHE A 414 -15.56 -29.58 11.82
N LEU A 415 -16.66 -28.87 11.52
CA LEU A 415 -17.66 -28.56 12.51
C LEU A 415 -18.32 -29.82 13.08
N PHE A 416 -18.67 -30.79 12.20
CA PHE A 416 -19.18 -32.09 12.62
C PHE A 416 -18.15 -32.89 13.39
N LEU A 417 -16.88 -32.86 13.00
CA LEU A 417 -15.79 -33.55 13.74
C LEU A 417 -15.63 -33.01 15.16
N TYR A 418 -15.66 -31.68 15.36
CA TYR A 418 -15.62 -31.10 16.71
C TYR A 418 -16.87 -31.43 17.51
N MET A 419 -18.04 -31.41 16.90
CA MET A 419 -19.30 -31.80 17.57
C MET A 419 -19.26 -33.27 17.97
N GLY A 420 -18.85 -34.15 17.07
CA GLY A 420 -18.69 -35.58 17.31
C GLY A 420 -17.65 -35.86 18.41
N CYS A 421 -16.49 -35.24 18.34
CA CYS A 421 -15.47 -35.32 19.39
C CYS A 421 -16.01 -34.88 20.74
N TRP A 422 -16.77 -33.77 20.78
CA TRP A 422 -17.38 -33.29 22.03
C TRP A 422 -18.41 -34.26 22.61
N LEU A 423 -19.16 -35.00 21.80
CA LEU A 423 -20.14 -35.99 22.24
C LEU A 423 -19.47 -37.28 22.72
N ILE A 424 -18.55 -37.84 21.93
CA ILE A 424 -18.00 -39.19 22.12
C ILE A 424 -16.91 -39.24 23.18
N LEU A 425 -16.01 -38.25 23.19
CA LEU A 425 -14.80 -38.30 24.02
C LEU A 425 -14.94 -37.61 25.40
N GLN A 426 -16.18 -37.29 25.79
CA GLN A 426 -16.39 -36.58 27.06
C GLN A 426 -15.99 -37.39 28.29
N GLU A 427 -16.15 -38.72 28.27
CA GLU A 427 -15.80 -39.59 29.35
C GLU A 427 -14.29 -39.73 29.55
N ASN A 428 -13.51 -39.64 28.45
CA ASN A 428 -12.05 -39.73 28.48
C ASN A 428 -11.38 -38.42 28.08
N LYS A 429 -11.36 -37.45 29.01
CA LYS A 429 -10.94 -36.08 28.80
C LYS A 429 -9.51 -35.92 28.30
N LYS A 430 -8.60 -36.83 28.67
CA LYS A 430 -7.19 -36.73 28.25
C LYS A 430 -7.02 -37.01 26.74
N TYR A 431 -7.72 -37.98 26.19
CA TYR A 431 -7.72 -38.26 24.74
C TYR A 431 -8.44 -37.21 23.95
N CYS A 432 -9.59 -36.68 24.49
CA CYS A 432 -10.31 -35.59 23.88
C CYS A 432 -9.42 -34.38 23.57
N LEU A 433 -8.52 -34.03 24.46
CA LEU A 433 -7.60 -32.93 24.30
C LEU A 433 -6.66 -33.11 23.10
N TRP A 434 -6.04 -34.29 22.97
CA TRP A 434 -5.16 -34.56 21.83
C TRP A 434 -5.90 -34.60 20.49
N VAL A 435 -7.11 -35.18 20.49
CA VAL A 435 -7.97 -35.23 19.31
C VAL A 435 -8.35 -33.81 18.84
N VAL A 436 -8.73 -32.92 19.76
CA VAL A 436 -9.02 -31.50 19.42
C VAL A 436 -7.80 -30.82 18.83
N LEU A 437 -6.60 -31.06 19.35
CA LEU A 437 -5.35 -30.51 18.78
C LEU A 437 -5.09 -31.03 17.37
N CYS A 438 -5.30 -32.34 17.13
CA CYS A 438 -5.19 -32.96 15.81
C CYS A 438 -6.21 -32.39 14.82
N ILE A 439 -7.48 -32.22 15.23
CA ILE A 439 -8.52 -31.65 14.40
C ILE A 439 -8.16 -30.20 14.04
N ALA A 440 -7.72 -29.40 15.00
CA ALA A 440 -7.32 -28.01 14.75
C ALA A 440 -6.13 -27.92 13.76
N SER A 441 -5.16 -28.84 13.88
CA SER A 441 -4.03 -28.89 12.95
C SER A 441 -4.46 -29.32 11.54
N ALA A 442 -5.34 -30.31 11.43
CA ALA A 442 -5.90 -30.77 10.16
C ALA A 442 -6.73 -29.68 9.48
N GLU A 443 -7.49 -28.90 10.26
CA GLU A 443 -8.26 -27.76 9.75
C GLU A 443 -7.35 -26.67 9.16
N VAL A 444 -6.22 -26.35 9.82
CA VAL A 444 -5.21 -25.44 9.27
C VAL A 444 -4.64 -25.93 7.94
N PHE A 445 -4.28 -27.21 7.85
CA PHE A 445 -3.79 -27.77 6.58
C PHE A 445 -4.85 -27.70 5.48
N SER A 446 -6.12 -28.00 5.80
CA SER A 446 -7.22 -27.90 4.86
C SER A 446 -7.44 -26.46 4.38
N LEU A 447 -7.42 -25.49 5.29
CA LEU A 447 -7.51 -24.05 4.98
C LEU A 447 -6.35 -23.62 4.07
N ALA A 448 -5.12 -23.92 4.46
CA ALA A 448 -3.92 -23.58 3.68
C ALA A 448 -3.91 -24.28 2.32
N TYR A 449 -4.35 -25.56 2.27
CA TYR A 449 -4.47 -26.29 1.00
C TYR A 449 -5.43 -25.59 0.06
N THR A 450 -6.56 -25.12 0.55
CA THR A 450 -7.56 -24.41 -0.26
C THR A 450 -7.06 -23.04 -0.72
N ILE A 451 -6.38 -22.27 0.14
CA ILE A 451 -5.83 -20.95 -0.20
C ILE A 451 -4.71 -21.07 -1.23
N TYR A 452 -3.75 -21.98 -0.99
CA TYR A 452 -2.54 -22.14 -1.82
C TYR A 452 -2.70 -23.18 -2.92
N GLU A 453 -3.89 -23.31 -3.48
CA GLU A 453 -4.14 -24.17 -4.63
C GLU A 453 -3.39 -23.64 -5.87
N PRO A 454 -2.74 -24.52 -6.68
CA PRO A 454 -1.87 -24.11 -7.79
C PRO A 454 -2.61 -23.75 -9.08
N THR A 455 -3.93 -23.78 -9.11
CA THR A 455 -4.71 -23.37 -10.28
C THR A 455 -4.51 -21.88 -10.60
N GLN A 456 -4.77 -21.48 -11.85
CA GLN A 456 -4.66 -20.06 -12.27
C GLN A 456 -5.44 -19.08 -11.40
N LYS A 457 -6.42 -19.55 -10.63
CA LYS A 457 -7.19 -18.77 -9.65
C LYS A 457 -6.71 -18.95 -8.21
N GLY A 458 -5.80 -19.87 -7.94
CA GLY A 458 -5.25 -20.13 -6.61
C GLY A 458 -4.30 -19.02 -6.16
N TYR A 459 -4.30 -18.74 -4.86
CA TYR A 459 -3.53 -17.63 -4.30
C TYR A 459 -2.01 -17.79 -4.44
N ILE A 460 -1.49 -19.04 -4.45
CA ILE A 460 -0.06 -19.30 -4.61
C ILE A 460 0.49 -18.83 -5.98
N SER A 461 -0.35 -18.79 -7.02
CA SER A 461 0.03 -18.30 -8.35
C SER A 461 0.37 -16.80 -8.36
N LYS A 462 -0.06 -16.05 -7.35
CA LYS A 462 0.23 -14.61 -7.18
C LYS A 462 1.61 -14.34 -6.57
N PHE A 463 2.33 -15.37 -6.14
CA PHE A 463 3.67 -15.24 -5.58
C PHE A 463 4.73 -15.46 -6.64
N GLU A 464 5.84 -14.73 -6.50
CA GLU A 464 6.94 -14.78 -7.44
C GLU A 464 7.73 -16.10 -7.37
N ASP A 465 8.35 -16.46 -8.48
CA ASP A 465 9.17 -17.67 -8.57
C ASP A 465 10.44 -17.49 -7.72
N SER A 466 10.75 -18.46 -6.87
CA SER A 466 11.88 -18.42 -5.96
C SER A 466 13.25 -18.34 -6.65
N LYS A 467 13.34 -18.84 -7.90
CA LYS A 467 14.59 -18.81 -8.68
C LYS A 467 14.86 -17.46 -9.34
N THR A 468 13.81 -16.71 -9.67
CA THR A 468 13.94 -15.46 -10.43
C THR A 468 13.72 -14.21 -9.57
N VAL A 469 12.95 -14.30 -8.50
CA VAL A 469 12.49 -13.16 -7.70
C VAL A 469 13.59 -12.20 -7.25
N ASN A 470 14.78 -12.68 -6.89
CA ASN A 470 15.89 -11.78 -6.54
C ASN A 470 16.44 -11.02 -7.75
N LYS A 471 16.37 -11.59 -8.95
CA LYS A 471 16.70 -10.90 -10.20
C LYS A 471 15.61 -9.88 -10.53
N ASP A 472 14.35 -10.23 -10.29
CA ASP A 472 13.19 -9.36 -10.54
C ASP A 472 13.20 -8.15 -9.62
N ILE A 473 13.61 -8.32 -8.34
CA ILE A 473 13.83 -7.20 -7.42
C ILE A 473 14.96 -6.28 -7.91
N GLN A 474 16.03 -6.82 -8.49
CA GLN A 474 17.16 -6.05 -8.99
C GLN A 474 16.98 -5.50 -10.39
N ILE A 475 15.96 -5.93 -11.12
CA ILE A 475 15.64 -5.60 -12.52
C ILE A 475 16.81 -5.79 -13.51
N GLN A 476 16.51 -6.35 -14.66
CA GLN A 476 17.50 -6.62 -15.73
C GLN A 476 18.20 -5.33 -16.23
N ALA A 477 17.47 -4.21 -16.28
CA ALA A 477 17.99 -2.90 -16.68
C ALA A 477 19.18 -2.45 -15.83
N SER A 478 19.22 -2.79 -14.53
CA SER A 478 20.35 -2.44 -13.67
C SER A 478 21.67 -3.00 -14.20
N SER A 479 21.62 -4.11 -14.95
CA SER A 479 22.80 -4.75 -15.52
C SER A 479 23.46 -3.94 -16.65
N ILE A 480 22.67 -3.14 -17.39
CA ILE A 480 23.22 -2.28 -18.45
C ILE A 480 23.60 -0.91 -17.87
N PHE A 481 22.85 -0.37 -16.91
CA PHE A 481 23.19 0.90 -16.24
C PHE A 481 24.52 0.85 -15.47
N LYS A 482 24.86 -0.30 -14.87
CA LYS A 482 26.18 -0.52 -14.24
C LYS A 482 27.36 -0.37 -15.20
N THR A 483 27.12 -0.34 -16.51
CA THR A 483 28.18 -0.15 -17.51
C THR A 483 28.44 1.32 -17.85
N ILE A 484 27.62 2.25 -17.35
CA ILE A 484 27.78 3.69 -17.56
C ILE A 484 29.02 4.18 -16.79
N ARG A 485 29.87 4.97 -17.46
CA ARG A 485 31.06 5.62 -16.90
C ARG A 485 30.85 7.13 -16.90
N ASP A 486 29.94 7.61 -16.07
CA ASP A 486 29.56 9.01 -15.98
C ASP A 486 29.50 9.40 -14.49
N SER A 487 30.26 10.39 -14.10
CA SER A 487 30.35 10.90 -12.73
C SER A 487 29.41 12.06 -12.46
N SER A 488 28.67 12.52 -13.47
CA SER A 488 27.67 13.58 -13.28
C SER A 488 26.44 13.08 -12.51
N VAL A 489 25.67 14.00 -11.92
CA VAL A 489 24.41 13.67 -11.28
C VAL A 489 23.29 13.70 -12.34
N TYR A 490 22.65 12.56 -12.57
CA TYR A 490 21.60 12.38 -13.57
C TYR A 490 20.53 11.38 -13.11
N ARG A 491 19.45 11.30 -13.87
CA ARG A 491 18.43 10.25 -13.73
C ARG A 491 18.51 9.24 -14.88
N VAL A 492 18.06 8.03 -14.57
CA VAL A 492 17.88 6.95 -15.55
C VAL A 492 16.44 6.46 -15.50
N GLU A 493 15.94 6.00 -16.64
CA GLU A 493 14.62 5.35 -16.73
C GLU A 493 14.72 4.03 -17.47
N ASP A 494 13.81 3.11 -17.14
CA ASP A 494 13.65 1.82 -17.79
C ASP A 494 12.26 1.72 -18.42
N ILE A 495 12.19 1.72 -19.75
CA ILE A 495 10.91 1.54 -20.45
C ILE A 495 10.64 0.04 -20.56
N VAL A 496 9.68 -0.43 -19.79
CA VAL A 496 9.14 -1.79 -19.95
C VAL A 496 7.92 -1.71 -20.86
N SER A 497 7.83 -2.58 -21.87
CA SER A 497 6.69 -2.59 -22.76
C SER A 497 5.38 -2.78 -22.00
N ASN A 498 4.37 -2.00 -22.38
CA ASN A 498 3.05 -2.01 -21.77
C ASN A 498 2.23 -3.31 -22.02
N GLU A 499 2.80 -4.31 -22.68
CA GLU A 499 2.12 -5.59 -22.94
C GLU A 499 1.90 -6.43 -21.67
N LYS A 500 2.74 -6.26 -20.65
CA LYS A 500 2.47 -6.83 -19.32
C LYS A 500 1.60 -5.84 -18.55
N GLU A 501 0.30 -5.88 -18.82
CA GLU A 501 -0.72 -5.15 -18.08
C GLU A 501 -0.47 -5.23 -16.56
N ASN A 502 -0.31 -4.07 -15.93
CA ASN A 502 -0.21 -3.85 -14.46
C ASN A 502 1.06 -4.28 -13.74
N ASN A 503 2.15 -4.66 -14.39
CA ASN A 503 3.39 -5.09 -13.72
C ASN A 503 4.58 -4.17 -13.99
N ARG A 504 4.36 -2.90 -14.33
CA ARG A 504 5.45 -1.93 -14.24
C ARG A 504 5.76 -1.77 -12.76
N GLU A 505 6.92 -2.28 -12.39
CA GLU A 505 7.34 -2.32 -11.01
C GLU A 505 7.85 -0.94 -10.61
N ALA A 506 7.07 -0.22 -9.83
CA ALA A 506 7.49 1.04 -9.25
C ALA A 506 8.69 0.86 -8.27
N ASN A 507 9.29 1.99 -7.88
CA ASN A 507 10.46 2.05 -7.01
C ASN A 507 11.72 1.41 -7.61
N PHE A 508 11.84 1.47 -8.93
CA PHE A 508 13.02 1.00 -9.66
C PHE A 508 14.31 1.66 -9.15
N GLY A 509 14.34 2.99 -9.11
CA GLY A 509 15.49 3.76 -8.63
C GLY A 509 15.88 3.38 -7.20
N THR A 510 14.89 3.34 -6.31
CA THR A 510 15.08 3.02 -4.88
C THR A 510 15.67 1.61 -4.68
N ARG A 511 15.20 0.61 -5.42
CA ARG A 511 15.70 -0.78 -5.32
C ARG A 511 17.15 -0.91 -5.77
N ASN A 512 17.49 -0.22 -6.84
CA ASN A 512 18.78 -0.37 -7.51
C ASN A 512 19.82 0.69 -7.12
N GLY A 513 19.43 1.74 -6.41
CA GLY A 513 20.31 2.87 -6.03
C GLY A 513 20.57 3.84 -7.17
N TYR A 514 19.63 3.96 -8.11
CA TYR A 514 19.65 4.95 -9.19
C TYR A 514 18.62 6.04 -8.92
N SER A 515 18.85 7.22 -9.44
CA SER A 515 17.84 8.28 -9.47
C SER A 515 16.92 8.07 -10.66
N SER A 516 15.61 8.10 -10.44
CA SER A 516 14.56 7.94 -11.45
C SER A 516 13.42 8.92 -11.23
N LEU A 517 12.40 8.89 -12.09
CA LEU A 517 11.17 9.68 -11.96
C LEU A 517 10.01 8.85 -11.40
N ASP A 518 10.25 7.58 -11.08
CA ASP A 518 9.25 6.67 -10.55
C ASP A 518 9.14 6.74 -9.02
N GLY A 519 7.98 6.41 -8.48
CA GLY A 519 7.76 6.31 -7.04
C GLY A 519 6.43 5.70 -6.69
N TYR A 520 6.43 4.78 -5.70
CA TYR A 520 5.23 4.18 -5.14
C TYR A 520 5.32 4.19 -3.62
N TYR A 521 4.73 5.20 -3.01
CA TYR A 521 4.76 5.39 -1.56
C TYR A 521 3.38 5.80 -1.04
N SER A 522 3.03 5.33 0.16
CA SER A 522 1.74 5.63 0.79
C SER A 522 1.46 7.13 0.95
N TYR A 523 2.51 7.94 1.00
CA TYR A 523 2.45 9.39 1.15
C TYR A 523 3.38 10.03 0.11
N MET A 524 2.88 10.33 -1.08
CA MET A 524 3.60 11.12 -2.08
C MET A 524 3.44 12.62 -1.78
N TYR A 525 4.44 13.43 -2.13
CA TYR A 525 4.29 14.89 -2.03
C TYR A 525 3.15 15.37 -2.92
N ALA A 526 2.24 16.18 -2.36
CA ALA A 526 1.07 16.67 -3.08
C ALA A 526 1.44 17.42 -4.37
N ASP A 527 2.53 18.21 -4.36
CA ASP A 527 2.98 18.95 -5.53
C ASP A 527 3.42 18.04 -6.69
N ILE A 528 4.01 16.86 -6.41
CA ILE A 528 4.32 15.87 -7.44
C ILE A 528 3.02 15.31 -8.04
N VAL A 529 2.10 14.85 -7.17
CA VAL A 529 0.83 14.25 -7.59
C VAL A 529 0.03 15.22 -8.45
N ASN A 530 -0.15 16.44 -7.96
CA ASN A 530 -0.92 17.47 -8.67
C ASN A 530 -0.29 17.84 -10.02
N THR A 531 1.05 17.92 -10.09
CA THR A 531 1.74 18.25 -11.34
C THR A 531 1.63 17.12 -12.36
N VAL A 532 1.81 15.87 -11.94
CA VAL A 532 1.69 14.70 -12.81
C VAL A 532 0.26 14.55 -13.35
N GLU A 533 -0.75 14.82 -12.50
CA GLU A 533 -2.16 14.86 -12.90
C GLU A 533 -2.43 16.00 -13.89
N ASP A 534 -1.95 17.22 -13.59
CA ASP A 534 -2.12 18.41 -14.42
C ASP A 534 -1.42 18.30 -15.79
N MET A 535 -0.33 17.52 -15.84
CA MET A 535 0.37 17.17 -17.09
C MET A 535 -0.34 16.08 -17.90
N GLY A 536 -1.41 15.51 -17.41
CA GLY A 536 -2.17 14.48 -18.10
C GLY A 536 -1.42 13.16 -18.31
N ILE A 537 -0.51 12.80 -17.39
CA ILE A 537 0.27 11.56 -17.50
C ILE A 537 -0.68 10.35 -17.54
N SER A 538 -0.64 9.60 -18.64
CA SER A 538 -1.56 8.49 -18.89
C SER A 538 -1.32 7.30 -17.97
N GLN A 539 -0.08 7.06 -17.59
CA GLN A 539 0.35 5.94 -16.75
C GLN A 539 0.16 6.17 -15.25
N MET A 540 -0.34 7.32 -14.83
CA MET A 540 -0.70 7.55 -13.44
C MET A 540 -1.92 6.71 -13.05
N GLY A 541 -1.69 5.62 -12.32
CA GLY A 541 -2.74 4.70 -11.92
C GLY A 541 -3.54 5.15 -10.70
N ASN A 542 -2.93 5.96 -9.81
CA ASN A 542 -3.51 6.47 -8.56
C ASN A 542 -2.62 7.54 -7.94
N PRO A 543 -3.09 8.29 -6.92
CA PRO A 543 -2.36 9.43 -6.34
C PRO A 543 -1.05 9.10 -5.61
N PHE A 544 -0.65 7.86 -5.50
CA PHE A 544 0.54 7.44 -4.77
C PHE A 544 1.44 6.48 -5.56
N ASN A 545 1.13 6.28 -6.86
CA ASN A 545 1.93 5.42 -7.74
C ASN A 545 2.16 6.12 -9.08
N ILE A 546 3.38 6.61 -9.26
CA ILE A 546 3.85 7.27 -10.46
C ILE A 546 4.93 6.39 -11.06
N TYR A 547 4.72 5.89 -12.27
CA TYR A 547 5.68 5.00 -12.91
C TYR A 547 6.80 5.77 -13.60
N ASP A 548 6.46 6.87 -14.28
CA ASP A 548 7.36 7.84 -14.91
C ASP A 548 6.57 9.06 -15.42
N LEU A 549 7.14 9.81 -16.34
CA LEU A 549 6.48 10.94 -17.02
C LEU A 549 6.13 10.62 -18.48
N ASP A 550 5.68 9.39 -18.79
CA ASP A 550 5.18 8.92 -20.08
C ASP A 550 6.19 9.01 -21.25
N GLU A 551 7.49 8.89 -20.99
CA GLU A 551 8.58 9.04 -22.00
C GLU A 551 8.50 10.36 -22.81
N ARG A 552 7.94 11.42 -22.21
CA ARG A 552 7.77 12.72 -22.89
C ARG A 552 9.09 13.46 -22.93
N THR A 553 9.53 13.83 -24.13
CA THR A 553 10.85 14.41 -24.39
C THR A 553 11.13 15.64 -23.53
N ALA A 554 10.23 16.61 -23.48
CA ALA A 554 10.42 17.82 -22.70
C ALA A 554 10.53 17.53 -21.19
N LEU A 555 9.67 16.65 -20.66
CA LEU A 555 9.66 16.31 -19.24
C LEU A 555 10.92 15.51 -18.85
N TYR A 556 11.38 14.60 -19.69
CA TYR A 556 12.61 13.84 -19.43
C TYR A 556 13.84 14.75 -19.47
N THR A 557 13.89 15.67 -20.40
CA THR A 557 14.98 16.65 -20.48
C THR A 557 15.02 17.58 -19.26
N LEU A 558 13.90 18.19 -18.91
CA LEU A 558 13.75 19.06 -17.73
C LEU A 558 13.96 18.31 -16.42
N GLY A 559 13.58 17.03 -16.38
CA GLY A 559 13.77 16.14 -15.23
C GLY A 559 15.18 15.56 -15.10
N GLY A 560 16.10 15.82 -16.05
CA GLY A 560 17.49 15.33 -16.02
C GLY A 560 17.63 13.84 -16.32
N VAL A 561 16.71 13.23 -17.12
CA VAL A 561 16.82 11.84 -17.56
C VAL A 561 17.84 11.75 -18.69
N LYS A 562 19.03 11.24 -18.37
CA LYS A 562 20.16 11.19 -19.29
C LYS A 562 20.27 9.84 -20.00
N TYR A 563 19.90 8.75 -19.33
CA TYR A 563 20.00 7.42 -19.90
C TYR A 563 18.65 6.69 -19.78
N LEU A 564 18.39 5.88 -20.82
CA LEU A 564 17.15 5.13 -20.95
C LEU A 564 17.49 3.70 -21.36
N SER A 565 16.90 2.71 -20.69
CA SER A 565 16.96 1.33 -21.14
C SER A 565 15.63 0.86 -21.73
N VAL A 566 15.71 -0.02 -22.73
CA VAL A 566 14.54 -0.65 -23.38
C VAL A 566 14.94 -2.00 -23.94
N TYR A 567 14.03 -2.95 -24.00
CA TYR A 567 14.27 -4.17 -24.77
C TYR A 567 14.10 -3.90 -26.27
N LYS A 568 15.05 -4.38 -27.08
CA LYS A 568 15.04 -4.25 -28.55
C LYS A 568 13.78 -4.86 -29.17
N GLU A 569 13.25 -5.89 -28.53
CA GLU A 569 12.07 -6.64 -28.96
C GLU A 569 10.75 -5.92 -28.65
N ASP A 570 10.80 -4.90 -27.81
CA ASP A 570 9.62 -4.15 -27.39
C ASP A 570 9.41 -2.92 -28.28
N ILE A 571 8.19 -2.71 -28.75
CA ILE A 571 7.81 -1.51 -29.48
C ILE A 571 7.33 -0.47 -28.47
N THR A 572 8.11 0.59 -28.28
CA THR A 572 7.84 1.63 -27.28
C THR A 572 7.90 3.04 -27.88
N ALA A 573 7.27 3.99 -27.18
CA ALA A 573 7.44 5.41 -27.48
C ALA A 573 8.89 5.83 -27.19
N MET A 574 9.64 6.23 -28.21
CA MET A 574 11.02 6.71 -28.02
C MET A 574 11.02 8.25 -28.01
N PRO A 575 11.51 8.89 -26.95
CA PRO A 575 11.63 10.36 -26.93
C PRO A 575 12.62 10.87 -27.98
N TYR A 576 12.41 12.11 -28.44
CA TYR A 576 13.31 12.77 -29.37
C TYR A 576 14.72 12.95 -28.80
N GLY A 577 15.74 12.78 -29.66
CA GLY A 577 17.15 13.02 -29.30
C GLY A 577 17.83 11.89 -28.51
N TYR A 578 17.20 10.78 -28.28
CA TYR A 578 17.84 9.61 -27.67
C TYR A 578 18.59 8.79 -28.72
N LYS A 579 19.88 8.51 -28.49
CA LYS A 579 20.75 7.71 -29.36
C LYS A 579 21.18 6.43 -28.67
N LEU A 580 21.10 5.31 -29.40
CA LEU A 580 21.61 4.01 -28.95
C LEU A 580 23.13 4.10 -28.76
N ILE A 581 23.60 3.76 -27.56
CA ILE A 581 25.02 3.74 -27.20
C ILE A 581 25.55 2.36 -26.86
N LYS A 582 24.68 1.43 -26.46
CA LYS A 582 25.09 0.07 -26.06
C LYS A 582 23.97 -0.92 -26.18
N GLU A 583 24.31 -2.18 -26.49
CA GLU A 583 23.43 -3.33 -26.40
C GLU A 583 24.00 -4.40 -25.48
N LYS A 584 23.15 -5.15 -24.78
CA LYS A 584 23.52 -6.24 -23.90
C LYS A 584 22.49 -7.35 -23.97
N LYS A 585 22.95 -8.58 -24.29
CA LYS A 585 22.09 -9.77 -24.21
C LYS A 585 21.84 -10.15 -22.77
N VAL A 586 20.61 -10.46 -22.44
CA VAL A 586 20.16 -10.85 -21.09
C VAL A 586 19.23 -12.05 -21.20
N ASP A 587 19.13 -12.80 -20.10
CA ASP A 587 18.15 -13.86 -19.95
C ASP A 587 16.99 -13.33 -19.09
N ASP A 588 15.86 -13.07 -19.72
CA ASP A 588 14.63 -12.63 -19.09
C ASP A 588 13.67 -13.83 -18.97
N HIS A 589 13.66 -14.47 -17.80
CA HIS A 589 12.84 -15.66 -17.49
C HIS A 589 12.99 -16.83 -18.52
N GLY A 590 14.23 -17.14 -18.89
CA GLY A 590 14.53 -18.18 -19.88
C GLY A 590 14.37 -17.74 -21.34
N LYS A 591 13.97 -16.47 -21.57
CA LYS A 591 13.93 -15.87 -22.91
C LYS A 591 15.16 -14.99 -23.12
N LYS A 592 15.90 -15.26 -24.19
CA LYS A 592 17.02 -14.41 -24.61
C LYS A 592 16.46 -13.11 -25.18
N LYS A 593 16.73 -12.00 -24.53
CA LYS A 593 16.40 -10.64 -24.97
C LYS A 593 17.62 -9.78 -25.07
N THR A 594 17.49 -8.65 -25.76
CA THR A 594 18.55 -7.66 -25.91
C THR A 594 18.14 -6.36 -25.27
N LEU A 595 18.83 -5.97 -24.16
CA LEU A 595 18.71 -4.64 -23.60
C LEU A 595 19.49 -3.64 -24.45
N GLN A 596 18.87 -2.52 -24.76
CA GLN A 596 19.45 -1.38 -25.43
C GLN A 596 19.55 -0.22 -24.45
N LEU A 597 20.71 0.44 -24.41
CA LEU A 597 20.96 1.65 -23.63
C LEU A 597 21.02 2.84 -24.56
N TYR A 598 20.15 3.80 -24.33
CA TYR A 598 20.10 5.06 -25.06
C TYR A 598 20.59 6.20 -24.20
N GLN A 599 21.23 7.18 -24.82
CA GLN A 599 21.65 8.43 -24.18
C GLN A 599 20.88 9.61 -24.79
N ASN A 600 20.31 10.44 -23.94
CA ASN A 600 19.69 11.70 -24.32
C ASN A 600 20.75 12.73 -24.70
N GLN A 601 20.73 13.18 -25.95
CA GLN A 601 21.65 14.22 -26.47
C GLN A 601 21.30 15.61 -25.91
N TYR A 602 20.12 15.77 -25.37
CA TYR A 602 19.56 17.00 -24.81
C TYR A 602 19.30 16.93 -23.30
N ALA A 603 19.97 16.03 -22.57
CA ALA A 603 19.81 15.93 -21.13
C ALA A 603 20.30 17.18 -20.41
N LEU A 604 19.43 17.86 -19.68
CA LEU A 604 19.84 18.90 -18.73
C LEU A 604 20.37 18.24 -17.45
N PRO A 605 21.34 18.86 -16.76
CA PRO A 605 21.66 18.45 -15.40
C PRO A 605 20.50 18.81 -14.47
N LEU A 606 20.52 18.32 -13.23
CA LEU A 606 19.44 18.62 -12.27
C LEU A 606 19.34 20.10 -11.87
N MET A 607 20.37 20.91 -12.22
CA MET A 607 20.45 22.32 -11.84
C MET A 607 20.84 23.18 -13.04
N TYR A 608 19.90 23.92 -13.61
CA TYR A 608 20.04 24.74 -14.81
C TYR A 608 19.28 26.07 -14.68
N THR A 609 19.54 27.04 -15.54
CA THR A 609 19.01 28.39 -15.38
C THR A 609 18.04 28.82 -16.47
N TYR A 610 17.09 29.66 -16.09
CA TYR A 610 16.20 30.41 -16.96
C TYR A 610 16.50 31.91 -16.95
N SER A 611 16.39 32.53 -18.12
CA SER A 611 16.46 33.99 -18.29
C SER A 611 15.07 34.65 -18.24
N THR A 612 13.99 33.90 -18.22
CA THR A 612 12.60 34.38 -18.23
C THR A 612 11.70 33.52 -17.33
N TYR A 613 10.55 34.08 -16.93
CA TYR A 613 9.54 33.33 -16.20
C TYR A 613 8.15 33.41 -16.86
N ILE A 614 7.33 32.41 -16.60
CA ILE A 614 5.93 32.32 -17.00
C ILE A 614 5.07 32.35 -15.74
N PRO A 615 4.11 33.30 -15.59
CA PRO A 615 3.22 33.30 -14.44
C PRO A 615 2.39 32.03 -14.33
N ALA A 616 2.31 31.42 -13.12
CA ALA A 616 1.54 30.20 -12.88
C ALA A 616 0.07 30.31 -13.33
N LYS A 617 -0.56 31.50 -13.13
CA LYS A 617 -1.93 31.77 -13.58
C LYS A 617 -2.13 31.65 -15.11
N ASP A 618 -1.10 31.93 -15.89
CA ASP A 618 -1.16 31.80 -17.36
C ASP A 618 -0.86 30.36 -17.79
N TYR A 619 0.10 29.72 -17.10
CA TYR A 619 0.45 28.33 -17.31
C TYR A 619 -0.72 27.36 -17.04
N LEU A 620 -1.48 27.58 -15.97
CA LEU A 620 -2.63 26.72 -15.63
C LEU A 620 -3.76 26.70 -16.68
N LYS A 621 -3.80 27.69 -17.56
CA LYS A 621 -4.76 27.75 -18.68
C LYS A 621 -4.35 26.91 -19.90
N LEU A 622 -3.12 26.46 -19.93
CA LEU A 622 -2.56 25.71 -21.05
C LEU A 622 -3.02 24.23 -21.01
N ASN A 623 -3.13 23.61 -22.16
CA ASN A 623 -3.32 22.17 -22.23
C ASN A 623 -2.01 21.42 -21.88
N PRO A 624 -2.05 20.12 -21.57
CA PRO A 624 -0.85 19.38 -21.14
C PRO A 624 0.36 19.45 -22.08
N CYS A 625 0.14 19.43 -23.39
CA CYS A 625 1.21 19.55 -24.37
C CYS A 625 1.82 20.97 -24.37
N GLN A 626 0.98 21.99 -24.31
CA GLN A 626 1.44 23.39 -24.20
C GLN A 626 2.19 23.66 -22.89
N LYS A 627 1.80 23.00 -21.80
CA LYS A 627 2.47 23.14 -20.51
C LYS A 627 3.93 22.71 -20.56
N GLU A 628 4.23 21.58 -21.15
CA GLU A 628 5.62 21.12 -21.26
C GLU A 628 6.46 22.02 -22.19
N GLN A 629 5.88 22.50 -23.29
CA GLN A 629 6.54 23.44 -24.18
C GLN A 629 6.79 24.80 -23.50
N ALA A 630 5.87 25.28 -22.69
CA ALA A 630 6.05 26.49 -21.90
C ALA A 630 7.22 26.38 -20.92
N MET A 631 7.38 25.22 -20.24
CA MET A 631 8.49 25.00 -19.32
C MET A 631 9.87 24.96 -19.99
N LEU A 632 9.96 24.65 -21.28
CA LEU A 632 11.22 24.79 -22.04
C LEU A 632 11.59 26.27 -22.29
N GLN A 633 10.62 27.17 -22.33
CA GLN A 633 10.79 28.57 -22.69
C GLN A 633 10.94 29.51 -21.50
N GLY A 634 10.49 29.12 -20.32
CA GLY A 634 10.61 29.94 -19.12
C GLY A 634 10.22 29.18 -17.87
N VAL A 635 10.82 29.54 -16.73
CA VAL A 635 10.47 28.91 -15.46
C VAL A 635 9.06 29.31 -15.03
N VAL A 636 8.23 28.36 -14.63
CA VAL A 636 6.87 28.66 -14.14
C VAL A 636 6.93 29.02 -12.65
N LEU A 637 6.52 30.22 -12.30
CA LEU A 637 6.49 30.76 -10.94
C LEU A 637 5.20 31.53 -10.68
N GLU A 638 4.84 31.70 -9.41
CA GLU A 638 3.71 32.59 -9.05
C GLU A 638 3.98 34.03 -9.52
N SER A 639 5.14 34.59 -9.14
CA SER A 639 5.65 35.88 -9.58
C SER A 639 7.13 36.00 -9.22
N THR A 640 7.88 36.80 -9.98
CA THR A 640 9.26 37.16 -9.65
C THR A 640 9.65 38.46 -10.30
N GLU A 641 10.57 39.21 -9.67
CA GLU A 641 11.25 40.36 -10.23
C GLU A 641 12.68 40.04 -10.70
N ALA A 642 13.11 38.78 -10.49
CA ALA A 642 14.48 38.36 -10.79
C ALA A 642 14.74 38.29 -12.30
N VAL A 643 13.74 37.89 -13.09
CA VAL A 643 13.85 37.73 -14.53
C VAL A 643 12.58 38.24 -15.22
N PRO A 644 12.66 38.69 -16.49
CA PRO A 644 11.50 39.22 -17.22
C PRO A 644 10.44 38.14 -17.47
N ARG A 645 9.17 38.59 -17.50
CA ARG A 645 8.02 37.77 -17.87
C ARG A 645 8.09 37.43 -19.38
N LYS A 646 7.76 36.19 -19.71
CA LYS A 646 7.62 35.68 -21.05
C LYS A 646 6.21 35.16 -21.31
N LYS A 647 5.66 35.42 -22.49
CA LYS A 647 4.49 34.75 -23.05
C LYS A 647 5.02 33.56 -23.87
N PRO A 648 4.64 32.32 -23.55
CA PRO A 648 5.13 31.16 -24.29
C PRO A 648 4.53 31.13 -25.72
N GLU A 649 5.30 30.62 -26.66
CA GLU A 649 4.90 30.42 -28.05
C GLU A 649 4.76 28.93 -28.32
N PHE A 650 3.77 28.56 -29.15
CA PHE A 650 3.46 27.17 -29.45
C PHE A 650 3.41 26.96 -30.97
N ASN A 651 4.06 25.90 -31.42
CA ASN A 651 4.07 25.45 -32.82
C ASN A 651 3.37 24.10 -33.01
N SER A 652 2.72 23.56 -31.96
CA SER A 652 1.96 22.32 -32.06
C SER A 652 0.72 22.49 -32.97
N SER A 653 0.38 21.44 -33.71
CA SER A 653 -0.82 21.36 -34.54
C SER A 653 -1.78 20.30 -34.03
N ASN A 654 -3.08 20.60 -34.08
CA ASN A 654 -4.12 19.67 -33.65
C ASN A 654 -4.80 19.03 -34.84
N ILE A 655 -4.90 17.70 -34.81
CA ILE A 655 -5.67 16.91 -35.76
C ILE A 655 -6.99 16.55 -35.07
N LEU A 656 -8.10 17.14 -35.54
CA LEU A 656 -9.42 16.91 -34.95
C LEU A 656 -9.93 15.51 -35.32
N VAL A 657 -10.23 14.69 -34.34
CA VAL A 657 -10.69 13.32 -34.54
C VAL A 657 -12.12 13.09 -34.03
N LYS A 658 -12.72 14.07 -33.34
CA LYS A 658 -14.05 13.94 -32.72
C LYS A 658 -15.12 13.55 -33.75
N GLU A 659 -15.19 14.24 -34.90
CA GLU A 659 -16.15 13.93 -35.96
C GLU A 659 -15.93 12.54 -36.59
N GLN A 660 -14.68 12.11 -36.68
CA GLN A 660 -14.35 10.75 -37.12
C GLN A 660 -14.87 9.70 -36.16
N ILE A 661 -14.68 9.91 -34.83
CA ILE A 661 -15.19 9.03 -33.79
C ILE A 661 -16.71 8.90 -33.92
N GLU A 662 -17.42 10.03 -34.00
CA GLU A 662 -18.87 10.05 -34.14
C GLU A 662 -19.35 9.34 -35.42
N THR A 663 -18.69 9.63 -36.53
CA THR A 663 -19.06 9.04 -37.83
C THR A 663 -18.76 7.54 -37.88
N GLN A 664 -17.63 7.11 -37.34
CA GLN A 664 -17.27 5.68 -37.31
C GLN A 664 -18.18 4.89 -36.37
N ILE A 665 -18.49 5.42 -35.20
CA ILE A 665 -19.43 4.77 -34.29
C ILE A 665 -20.80 4.62 -35.00
N LYS A 666 -21.31 5.67 -35.63
CA LYS A 666 -22.56 5.61 -36.38
C LYS A 666 -22.51 4.58 -37.50
N LYS A 667 -21.45 4.55 -38.31
CA LYS A 667 -21.31 3.63 -39.46
C LYS A 667 -21.08 2.18 -39.06
N GLN A 668 -20.16 1.90 -38.17
CA GLN A 668 -19.85 0.54 -37.70
C GLN A 668 -21.01 -0.07 -36.93
N MET A 669 -21.68 0.75 -36.15
CA MET A 669 -22.82 0.32 -35.35
C MET A 669 -24.06 0.09 -36.21
N ALA A 670 -24.32 0.94 -37.22
CA ALA A 670 -25.40 0.70 -38.14
C ALA A 670 -25.20 -0.61 -38.93
N LYS A 671 -23.95 -0.93 -39.34
CA LYS A 671 -23.63 -2.23 -39.95
C LYS A 671 -23.87 -3.39 -39.03
N LYS A 672 -23.44 -3.30 -37.77
CA LYS A 672 -23.62 -4.34 -36.73
C LYS A 672 -25.10 -4.50 -36.35
N ALA A 673 -25.84 -3.40 -36.23
CA ALA A 673 -27.27 -3.42 -35.96
C ALA A 673 -28.04 -4.16 -37.03
N LYS A 674 -27.71 -3.95 -38.32
CA LYS A 674 -28.30 -4.65 -39.44
C LYS A 674 -27.99 -6.14 -39.49
N GLN A 675 -26.75 -6.53 -39.11
CA GLN A 675 -26.34 -7.93 -39.09
C GLN A 675 -26.91 -8.74 -37.92
N GLU A 676 -27.09 -8.12 -36.75
CA GLU A 676 -27.51 -8.77 -35.54
C GLU A 676 -28.96 -8.42 -35.13
N GLU A 677 -29.70 -7.68 -35.96
CA GLU A 677 -31.06 -7.19 -35.66
C GLU A 677 -31.20 -6.46 -34.31
N LEU A 678 -30.16 -5.70 -33.92
CA LEU A 678 -30.09 -5.02 -32.65
C LEU A 678 -30.83 -3.68 -32.67
N GLN A 679 -31.65 -3.41 -31.67
CA GLN A 679 -32.31 -2.12 -31.46
C GLN A 679 -31.38 -1.11 -30.77
N LYS A 680 -30.51 -1.57 -29.86
CA LYS A 680 -29.46 -0.76 -29.21
C LYS A 680 -28.08 -1.31 -29.55
N LEU A 681 -27.12 -0.42 -29.70
CA LEU A 681 -25.75 -0.70 -30.13
C LEU A 681 -24.84 -0.92 -28.93
N PRO A 682 -23.72 -1.68 -29.08
CA PRO A 682 -22.79 -1.92 -28.00
C PRO A 682 -21.99 -0.66 -27.60
N LEU A 683 -22.05 0.40 -28.40
CA LEU A 683 -21.40 1.68 -28.18
C LEU A 683 -22.30 2.80 -28.74
N GLU A 684 -22.53 3.86 -27.97
CA GLU A 684 -23.29 5.03 -28.38
C GLU A 684 -22.51 6.31 -28.11
N VAL A 685 -22.64 7.29 -29.01
CA VAL A 685 -22.09 8.63 -28.81
C VAL A 685 -23.21 9.54 -28.33
N GLY A 686 -23.05 10.10 -27.14
CA GLY A 686 -23.87 11.17 -26.59
C GLY A 686 -23.29 12.54 -26.89
N THR A 687 -24.00 13.59 -26.49
CA THR A 687 -23.56 14.99 -26.65
C THR A 687 -22.24 15.29 -25.92
N ASN A 688 -21.95 14.60 -24.83
CA ASN A 688 -20.81 14.87 -23.94
C ASN A 688 -19.91 13.64 -23.71
N GLY A 689 -19.96 12.62 -24.56
CA GLY A 689 -19.11 11.46 -24.39
C GLY A 689 -19.61 10.19 -25.09
N ILE A 690 -19.09 9.06 -24.61
CA ILE A 690 -19.37 7.74 -25.19
C ILE A 690 -19.96 6.84 -24.13
N THR A 691 -21.07 6.19 -24.43
CA THR A 691 -21.65 5.12 -23.61
C THR A 691 -21.20 3.77 -24.15
N CYS A 692 -20.52 3.00 -23.30
CA CYS A 692 -19.98 1.69 -23.64
C CYS A 692 -20.74 0.60 -22.90
N TYR A 693 -21.54 -0.18 -23.60
CA TYR A 693 -22.35 -1.27 -23.05
C TYR A 693 -21.56 -2.57 -22.89
N GLU A 694 -20.49 -2.75 -23.66
CA GLU A 694 -19.60 -3.92 -23.61
C GLU A 694 -18.15 -3.51 -23.39
N THR A 695 -17.33 -4.41 -22.87
CA THR A 695 -15.88 -4.21 -22.73
C THR A 695 -15.14 -4.56 -24.00
N GLY A 696 -13.96 -3.96 -24.22
CA GLY A 696 -13.11 -4.26 -25.38
C GLY A 696 -13.56 -3.62 -26.68
N MET A 697 -14.37 -2.57 -26.62
CA MET A 697 -14.84 -1.85 -27.81
C MET A 697 -13.73 -1.03 -28.43
N LYS A 698 -13.50 -1.23 -29.73
CA LYS A 698 -12.41 -0.58 -30.50
C LYS A 698 -12.95 0.53 -31.40
N LEU A 699 -12.27 1.67 -31.36
CA LEU A 699 -12.45 2.79 -32.29
C LEU A 699 -11.17 2.91 -33.12
N GLU A 700 -11.30 2.96 -34.42
CA GLU A 700 -10.17 3.09 -35.37
C GLU A 700 -10.24 4.43 -36.06
N LEU A 701 -9.26 5.29 -35.85
CA LEU A 701 -9.17 6.62 -36.40
C LEU A 701 -8.10 6.64 -37.50
N GLN A 702 -8.43 7.19 -38.64
CA GLN A 702 -7.46 7.39 -39.70
C GLN A 702 -6.81 8.76 -39.53
N LEU A 703 -5.50 8.77 -39.36
CA LEU A 703 -4.71 10.01 -39.41
C LEU A 703 -4.42 10.38 -40.87
N PRO A 704 -4.04 11.63 -41.17
CA PRO A 704 -3.62 12.04 -42.51
C PRO A 704 -2.54 11.11 -43.07
N GLU A 705 -2.55 10.90 -44.39
CA GLU A 705 -1.62 9.99 -45.05
C GLU A 705 -0.16 10.47 -44.99
N ASP A 706 0.04 11.79 -44.94
CA ASP A 706 1.34 12.45 -44.86
C ASP A 706 1.54 13.05 -43.46
N LEU A 707 1.79 12.21 -42.49
CA LEU A 707 2.18 12.69 -41.15
C LEU A 707 3.59 13.30 -41.24
N GLU A 708 3.73 14.55 -40.87
CA GLU A 708 5.03 15.21 -40.77
C GLU A 708 5.77 14.70 -39.49
N ALA A 709 7.10 14.73 -39.51
CA ALA A 709 7.91 14.34 -38.38
C ALA A 709 7.60 15.17 -37.13
N GLY A 710 7.54 14.53 -35.94
CA GLY A 710 7.24 15.18 -34.67
C GLY A 710 6.89 14.19 -33.56
N GLU A 711 6.70 14.67 -32.36
CA GLU A 711 6.08 13.89 -31.29
C GLU A 711 4.56 13.89 -31.43
N TYR A 712 3.96 12.71 -31.26
CA TYR A 712 2.53 12.53 -31.43
C TYR A 712 1.85 12.15 -30.11
N TYR A 713 0.73 12.80 -29.84
CA TYR A 713 -0.06 12.57 -28.64
C TYR A 713 -1.54 12.43 -28.98
N LEU A 714 -2.25 11.55 -28.27
CA LEU A 714 -3.71 11.63 -28.20
C LEU A 714 -4.08 12.37 -26.92
N CYS A 715 -4.74 13.49 -27.04
CA CYS A 715 -5.25 14.29 -25.92
C CYS A 715 -6.74 14.04 -25.72
N ILE A 716 -7.15 13.77 -24.49
CA ILE A 716 -8.56 13.69 -24.07
C ILE A 716 -8.72 14.61 -22.85
N GLU A 717 -9.50 15.67 -23.00
CA GLU A 717 -9.67 16.71 -21.99
C GLU A 717 -10.87 16.43 -21.08
N ASN A 718 -10.71 16.67 -19.78
CA ASN A 718 -11.74 16.51 -18.75
C ASN A 718 -12.42 15.14 -18.78
N LEU A 719 -11.64 14.10 -19.03
CA LEU A 719 -12.13 12.73 -19.10
C LEU A 719 -12.60 12.25 -17.72
N ARG A 720 -13.82 11.75 -17.67
CA ARG A 720 -14.42 11.11 -16.51
C ARG A 720 -15.05 9.79 -16.88
N TYR A 721 -14.92 8.78 -16.02
CA TYR A 721 -15.55 7.49 -16.20
C TYR A 721 -16.60 7.25 -15.10
N VAL A 722 -17.81 6.90 -15.52
CA VAL A 722 -18.89 6.48 -14.63
C VAL A 722 -19.17 5.00 -14.88
N PRO A 723 -18.77 4.10 -13.98
CA PRO A 723 -19.01 2.67 -14.15
C PRO A 723 -20.49 2.36 -14.15
N LYS A 724 -20.91 1.44 -15.01
CA LYS A 724 -22.28 0.93 -15.08
C LYS A 724 -22.25 -0.59 -15.08
N ASN A 725 -23.22 -1.18 -14.36
CA ASN A 725 -23.40 -2.63 -14.32
C ASN A 725 -24.31 -3.09 -15.48
N ARG A 726 -24.38 -4.39 -15.72
CA ARG A 726 -25.30 -4.95 -16.71
C ARG A 726 -26.76 -4.63 -16.40
N ILE A 727 -27.11 -4.50 -15.13
CA ILE A 727 -28.48 -4.13 -14.72
C ILE A 727 -28.81 -2.69 -15.12
N ASP A 728 -27.84 -1.78 -15.07
CA ASP A 728 -28.01 -0.39 -15.50
C ASP A 728 -28.23 -0.30 -17.03
N PHE A 729 -27.77 -1.29 -17.78
CA PHE A 729 -27.89 -1.45 -19.22
C PHE A 729 -28.83 -2.61 -19.60
N GLN A 730 -29.85 -2.89 -18.77
CA GLN A 730 -30.72 -4.06 -18.97
C GLN A 730 -31.41 -4.08 -20.35
N GLU A 731 -31.82 -2.93 -20.87
CA GLU A 731 -32.46 -2.84 -22.19
C GLU A 731 -31.54 -3.33 -23.30
N TYR A 732 -30.25 -2.96 -23.25
CA TYR A 732 -29.23 -3.43 -24.21
C TYR A 732 -29.07 -4.94 -24.14
N TYR A 733 -28.89 -5.48 -22.91
CA TYR A 733 -28.63 -6.90 -22.75
C TYR A 733 -29.87 -7.78 -23.02
N LEU A 734 -31.09 -7.29 -22.71
CA LEU A 734 -32.32 -8.04 -22.95
C LEU A 734 -32.67 -8.19 -24.44
N GLN A 735 -32.23 -7.29 -25.29
CA GLN A 735 -32.47 -7.42 -26.74
C GLN A 735 -31.77 -8.65 -27.36
N LYS A 736 -30.70 -9.16 -26.76
CA LYS A 736 -29.93 -10.34 -27.22
C LYS A 736 -30.60 -11.66 -26.82
N GLU A 737 -31.52 -11.65 -25.88
CA GLU A 737 -32.14 -12.87 -25.36
C GLU A 737 -33.48 -13.14 -26.04
N LYS A 738 -33.59 -14.32 -26.67
CA LYS A 738 -34.77 -14.69 -27.47
C LYS A 738 -35.95 -15.18 -26.61
N THR A 739 -35.63 -15.81 -25.48
CA THR A 739 -36.69 -16.43 -24.63
C THR A 739 -36.92 -15.68 -23.32
N GLN A 740 -38.13 -15.78 -22.75
CA GLN A 740 -38.44 -15.25 -21.43
C GLN A 740 -37.58 -15.88 -20.30
N TYR A 741 -37.19 -17.14 -20.48
CA TYR A 741 -36.31 -17.84 -19.55
C TYR A 741 -34.93 -17.24 -19.55
N GLU A 742 -34.34 -17.03 -20.73
CA GLU A 742 -32.99 -16.39 -20.91
C GLU A 742 -32.99 -14.98 -20.30
N LYS A 743 -34.06 -14.19 -20.57
CA LYS A 743 -34.19 -12.84 -19.99
C LYS A 743 -34.22 -12.88 -18.46
N LYS A 744 -34.95 -13.83 -17.83
CA LYS A 744 -34.94 -14.00 -16.37
C LYS A 744 -33.58 -14.42 -15.83
N VAL A 745 -32.88 -15.32 -16.52
CA VAL A 745 -31.56 -15.77 -16.15
C VAL A 745 -30.55 -14.61 -16.25
N LEU A 746 -30.62 -13.83 -17.32
CA LEU A 746 -29.76 -12.65 -17.51
C LEU A 746 -29.96 -11.63 -16.40
N LEU A 747 -31.21 -11.26 -16.10
CA LEU A 747 -31.54 -10.32 -15.02
C LEU A 747 -31.05 -10.81 -13.65
N LYS A 748 -31.18 -12.11 -13.39
CA LYS A 748 -30.63 -12.72 -12.16
C LYS A 748 -29.10 -12.63 -12.10
N LYS A 749 -28.40 -12.93 -13.19
CA LYS A 749 -26.95 -12.78 -13.30
C LYS A 749 -26.52 -11.32 -13.18
N SER A 750 -27.20 -10.40 -13.88
CA SER A 750 -26.87 -8.97 -13.86
C SER A 750 -27.02 -8.32 -12.47
N ARG A 751 -27.96 -8.79 -11.66
CA ARG A 751 -28.12 -8.37 -10.25
C ARG A 751 -27.00 -8.88 -9.34
N ALA A 752 -26.34 -9.98 -9.73
CA ALA A 752 -25.20 -10.54 -8.99
C ALA A 752 -23.84 -9.90 -9.39
N ASP A 753 -23.79 -9.19 -10.51
CA ASP A 753 -22.56 -8.58 -11.08
C ASP A 753 -22.16 -7.23 -10.45
N SER A 754 -22.61 -6.92 -9.24
CA SER A 754 -22.54 -5.59 -8.62
C SER A 754 -21.16 -4.99 -8.40
N ASN A 755 -20.04 -5.71 -8.67
CA ASN A 755 -18.70 -5.24 -8.33
C ASN A 755 -17.60 -5.40 -9.42
N GLU A 756 -17.95 -5.77 -10.65
CA GLU A 756 -16.91 -6.04 -11.66
C GLU A 756 -16.28 -4.77 -12.29
N ASN A 757 -16.86 -3.58 -12.12
CA ASN A 757 -16.50 -2.40 -12.94
C ASN A 757 -16.18 -1.13 -12.15
N GLN A 758 -15.45 -1.21 -11.04
CA GLN A 758 -14.97 0.03 -10.39
C GLN A 758 -13.87 0.74 -11.18
N ARG A 759 -13.31 0.10 -12.21
CA ARG A 759 -12.25 0.66 -13.06
C ARG A 759 -12.47 0.34 -14.53
N ALA A 760 -12.05 1.26 -15.39
CA ALA A 760 -11.91 1.05 -16.82
C ALA A 760 -10.46 1.21 -17.24
N LYS A 761 -10.11 0.62 -18.39
CA LYS A 761 -8.84 0.89 -19.07
C LYS A 761 -9.13 1.48 -20.44
N ILE A 762 -8.44 2.55 -20.79
CA ILE A 762 -8.37 3.05 -22.15
C ILE A 762 -7.00 2.68 -22.67
N THR A 763 -6.96 1.81 -23.69
CA THR A 763 -5.72 1.45 -24.38
C THR A 763 -5.74 2.11 -25.76
N THR A 764 -4.66 2.83 -26.07
CA THR A 764 -4.47 3.46 -27.36
C THR A 764 -3.28 2.84 -28.07
N GLU A 765 -3.34 2.73 -29.40
CA GLU A 765 -2.28 2.13 -30.21
C GLU A 765 -2.08 2.95 -31.49
N LEU A 766 -0.84 3.37 -31.75
CA LEU A 766 -0.39 4.02 -32.98
C LEU A 766 0.93 3.40 -33.42
N GLN A 767 1.01 2.89 -34.64
CA GLN A 767 2.20 2.23 -35.22
C GLN A 767 2.79 1.12 -34.31
N GLY A 768 1.95 0.37 -33.60
CA GLY A 768 2.35 -0.69 -32.67
C GLY A 768 2.70 -0.19 -31.26
N ILE A 769 2.85 1.12 -31.06
CA ILE A 769 3.08 1.72 -29.75
C ILE A 769 1.77 1.75 -28.98
N LYS A 770 1.72 1.04 -27.86
CA LYS A 770 0.53 0.95 -27.01
C LYS A 770 0.70 1.74 -25.72
N LYS A 771 -0.30 2.52 -25.36
CA LYS A 771 -0.39 3.25 -24.10
C LYS A 771 -1.71 2.95 -23.42
N THR A 772 -1.70 2.80 -22.10
CA THR A 772 -2.90 2.45 -21.34
C THR A 772 -3.06 3.39 -20.15
N ALA A 773 -4.25 3.97 -20.01
CA ALA A 773 -4.65 4.69 -18.80
C ALA A 773 -5.70 3.89 -18.02
N VAL A 774 -5.60 3.93 -16.70
CA VAL A 774 -6.60 3.35 -15.80
C VAL A 774 -7.47 4.48 -15.25
N LEU A 775 -8.79 4.30 -15.36
CA LEU A 775 -9.80 5.20 -14.84
C LEU A 775 -10.56 4.48 -13.73
N TRP A 776 -10.74 5.16 -12.60
CA TRP A 776 -11.52 4.64 -11.48
C TRP A 776 -12.89 5.30 -11.42
N GLY A 777 -13.88 4.58 -10.94
CA GLY A 777 -15.22 5.14 -10.69
C GLY A 777 -15.23 6.00 -9.43
N LYS A 778 -16.18 6.90 -9.34
CA LYS A 778 -16.33 7.90 -8.27
C LYS A 778 -16.31 7.31 -6.85
N ASP A 779 -16.80 6.09 -6.67
CA ASP A 779 -16.86 5.43 -5.35
C ASP A 779 -15.53 4.72 -4.98
N SER A 780 -14.51 4.81 -5.83
CA SER A 780 -13.20 4.22 -5.58
C SER A 780 -12.29 5.18 -4.81
N GLN A 781 -11.60 4.67 -3.78
CA GLN A 781 -10.53 5.42 -3.11
C GLN A 781 -9.36 5.82 -4.02
N TYR A 782 -9.32 5.33 -5.25
CA TYR A 782 -8.32 5.62 -6.28
C TYR A 782 -8.84 6.59 -7.34
N ASP A 783 -10.08 7.05 -7.23
CA ASP A 783 -10.62 8.04 -8.15
C ASP A 783 -9.94 9.39 -7.93
N ILE A 784 -9.45 9.97 -9.01
CA ILE A 784 -8.86 11.31 -9.06
C ILE A 784 -9.79 12.30 -9.77
N GLY A 785 -11.03 11.90 -10.05
CA GLY A 785 -12.03 12.73 -10.71
C GLY A 785 -11.84 12.87 -12.22
N SER A 786 -12.30 13.99 -12.78
CA SER A 786 -12.07 14.32 -14.19
C SER A 786 -10.64 14.79 -14.39
N ARG A 787 -9.96 14.25 -15.39
CA ARG A 787 -8.59 14.62 -15.71
C ARG A 787 -8.35 14.77 -17.22
N ASN A 788 -7.34 15.54 -17.55
CA ASN A 788 -6.79 15.51 -18.90
C ASN A 788 -5.88 14.29 -19.05
N LEU A 789 -5.96 13.58 -20.16
CA LEU A 789 -5.05 12.50 -20.51
C LEU A 789 -4.30 12.85 -21.78
N LEU A 790 -2.99 12.64 -21.76
CA LEU A 790 -2.11 12.79 -22.91
C LEU A 790 -1.37 11.47 -23.13
N PHE A 791 -1.77 10.68 -24.12
CA PHE A 791 -1.13 9.43 -24.48
C PHE A 791 0.03 9.73 -25.44
N ASN A 792 1.25 9.51 -25.01
CA ASN A 792 2.46 9.77 -25.79
C ASN A 792 2.83 8.58 -26.69
N PHE A 793 2.97 8.82 -28.01
CA PHE A 793 3.46 7.84 -28.97
C PHE A 793 4.93 8.09 -29.38
N GLY A 794 5.59 9.05 -28.73
CA GLY A 794 6.98 9.42 -28.99
C GLY A 794 7.18 10.14 -30.32
N TYR A 795 8.43 10.23 -30.71
CA TYR A 795 8.84 10.87 -31.97
C TYR A 795 8.66 9.89 -33.14
N LEU A 796 7.86 10.30 -34.12
CA LEU A 796 7.59 9.54 -35.34
C LEU A 796 8.15 10.26 -36.56
N ASP A 797 8.93 9.53 -37.38
CA ASP A 797 9.34 9.96 -38.71
C ASP A 797 8.22 9.59 -39.69
N SER A 798 7.60 10.55 -40.29
CA SER A 798 6.49 10.50 -41.22
C SER A 798 6.11 9.11 -41.77
N LYS A 799 4.95 8.56 -41.42
CA LYS A 799 4.32 7.36 -42.04
C LYS A 799 2.83 7.34 -41.79
N LYS A 800 2.08 6.68 -42.69
CA LYS A 800 0.65 6.42 -42.51
C LYS A 800 0.36 5.85 -41.10
N GLY A 801 -0.56 6.44 -40.35
CA GLY A 801 -0.91 6.05 -39.02
C GLY A 801 -2.40 5.77 -38.84
N LYS A 802 -2.70 4.57 -38.31
CA LYS A 802 -4.03 4.23 -37.81
C LYS A 802 -3.97 4.28 -36.30
N LEU A 803 -4.74 5.16 -35.68
CA LEU A 803 -4.88 5.24 -34.23
C LEU A 803 -6.04 4.37 -33.80
N THR A 804 -5.79 3.42 -32.92
CA THR A 804 -6.83 2.58 -32.32
C THR A 804 -7.03 2.98 -30.85
N ILE A 805 -8.27 3.19 -30.44
CA ILE A 805 -8.67 3.42 -29.05
C ILE A 805 -9.53 2.24 -28.60
N THR A 806 -9.12 1.54 -27.54
CA THR A 806 -9.87 0.42 -26.98
C THR A 806 -10.42 0.81 -25.61
N LEU A 807 -11.74 0.69 -25.45
CA LEU A 807 -12.45 0.96 -24.19
C LEU A 807 -12.71 -0.35 -23.45
N ASN A 808 -11.97 -0.61 -22.37
CA ASN A 808 -12.06 -1.81 -21.55
C ASN A 808 -12.78 -1.53 -20.23
N GLY A 809 -14.00 -1.06 -20.30
CA GLY A 809 -14.88 -0.81 -19.16
C GLY A 809 -16.30 -0.48 -19.61
N ARG A 810 -17.29 -1.11 -18.99
CA ARG A 810 -18.70 -0.74 -19.21
C ARG A 810 -19.02 0.53 -18.45
N GLY A 811 -19.69 1.47 -19.11
CA GLY A 811 -20.08 2.71 -18.46
C GLY A 811 -20.09 3.89 -19.42
N GLU A 812 -20.08 5.05 -18.82
CA GLU A 812 -20.12 6.33 -19.53
C GLU A 812 -18.74 7.00 -19.44
N TYR A 813 -18.19 7.35 -20.58
CA TYR A 813 -16.96 8.13 -20.73
C TYR A 813 -17.34 9.53 -21.17
N THR A 814 -17.25 10.50 -20.27
CA THR A 814 -17.54 11.91 -20.59
C THR A 814 -16.23 12.67 -20.74
N TYR A 815 -16.14 13.55 -21.73
CA TYR A 815 -14.97 14.39 -22.00
C TYR A 815 -15.42 15.69 -22.68
N SER A 816 -14.60 16.74 -22.55
CA SER A 816 -14.88 18.02 -23.23
C SER A 816 -14.32 18.01 -24.67
N ASN A 817 -13.15 17.43 -24.90
CA ASN A 817 -12.53 17.39 -26.21
C ASN A 817 -11.64 16.15 -26.39
N ILE A 818 -11.45 15.71 -27.64
CA ILE A 818 -10.54 14.64 -28.02
C ILE A 818 -9.90 14.97 -29.38
N TYR A 819 -8.55 14.97 -29.41
CA TYR A 819 -7.80 15.33 -30.61
C TYR A 819 -6.39 14.73 -30.55
N VAL A 820 -5.75 14.59 -31.73
CA VAL A 820 -4.34 14.22 -31.84
C VAL A 820 -3.49 15.49 -31.96
N VAL A 821 -2.44 15.57 -31.15
CA VAL A 821 -1.47 16.67 -31.21
C VAL A 821 -0.21 16.18 -31.91
N ARG A 822 0.27 16.94 -32.85
CA ARG A 822 1.64 16.85 -33.37
C ARG A 822 2.45 17.99 -32.80
N GLN A 823 3.56 17.67 -32.12
CA GLN A 823 4.55 18.60 -31.62
C GLN A 823 5.79 18.57 -32.53
N PRO A 824 6.03 19.59 -33.36
CA PRO A 824 7.29 19.71 -34.10
C PRO A 824 8.46 19.90 -33.14
N MET A 825 9.62 19.33 -33.49
CA MET A 825 10.82 19.40 -32.66
C MET A 825 11.86 20.41 -33.17
N ASP A 826 11.46 21.28 -34.12
CA ASP A 826 12.36 22.23 -34.79
C ASP A 826 12.95 23.28 -33.83
N SER A 827 12.17 23.77 -32.88
CA SER A 827 12.62 24.75 -31.86
C SER A 827 13.36 24.12 -30.69
N TYR A 828 13.19 22.81 -30.50
CA TYR A 828 13.61 22.10 -29.30
C TYR A 828 15.11 22.20 -28.99
N GLN A 829 15.95 22.06 -30.04
CA GLN A 829 17.39 22.19 -29.89
C GLN A 829 17.80 23.59 -29.42
N LYS A 830 17.14 24.63 -29.92
CA LYS A 830 17.39 26.02 -29.51
C LYS A 830 17.00 26.26 -28.06
N GLU A 831 15.84 25.77 -27.65
CA GLU A 831 15.35 25.87 -26.28
C GLU A 831 16.29 25.13 -25.31
N TYR A 832 16.74 23.93 -25.66
CA TYR A 832 17.73 23.18 -24.90
C TYR A 832 19.06 23.94 -24.79
N GLN A 833 19.58 24.50 -25.88
CA GLN A 833 20.83 25.26 -25.88
C GLN A 833 20.76 26.47 -24.94
N GLU A 834 19.64 27.16 -24.88
CA GLU A 834 19.46 28.29 -23.96
C GLU A 834 19.47 27.83 -22.48
N LEU A 835 18.78 26.72 -22.15
CA LEU A 835 18.72 26.18 -20.79
C LEU A 835 20.04 25.55 -20.36
N SER A 836 20.80 24.93 -21.28
CA SER A 836 22.06 24.25 -20.99
C SER A 836 23.26 25.18 -20.92
N LYS A 837 23.11 26.46 -21.32
CA LYS A 837 24.20 27.42 -21.42
C LYS A 837 24.84 27.78 -20.09
N TYR A 838 24.01 27.93 -19.05
CA TYR A 838 24.46 28.27 -17.70
C TYR A 838 23.87 27.26 -16.69
N ILE A 839 24.71 26.31 -16.34
CA ILE A 839 24.34 25.18 -15.46
C ILE A 839 25.25 25.16 -14.25
N VAL A 840 24.81 24.55 -13.17
CA VAL A 840 25.65 24.27 -12.00
C VAL A 840 26.64 23.16 -12.35
N LYS A 841 27.91 23.39 -12.07
CA LYS A 841 29.00 22.44 -12.27
C LYS A 841 29.48 21.89 -10.92
N ASN A 842 30.29 20.83 -10.95
CA ASN A 842 30.84 20.19 -9.75
C ASN A 842 29.77 19.84 -8.71
N VAL A 843 28.62 19.37 -9.18
CA VAL A 843 27.51 19.01 -8.30
C VAL A 843 27.90 17.80 -7.46
N GLU A 844 27.90 17.95 -6.16
CA GLU A 844 28.20 16.92 -5.20
C GLU A 844 27.01 16.71 -4.25
N ILE A 845 26.58 15.47 -4.06
CA ILE A 845 25.53 15.11 -3.11
C ILE A 845 26.16 14.29 -2.00
N LYS A 846 26.23 14.85 -0.80
CA LYS A 846 26.73 14.18 0.40
C LYS A 846 25.72 14.27 1.52
N ASN A 847 25.30 13.13 2.02
CA ASN A 847 24.28 13.04 3.06
C ASN A 847 23.00 13.83 2.68
N ASN A 848 22.75 14.92 3.41
CA ASN A 848 21.58 15.77 3.24
C ASN A 848 21.91 17.13 2.60
N ARG A 849 23.06 17.23 1.93
CA ARG A 849 23.57 18.47 1.34
C ARG A 849 23.89 18.27 -0.14
N ILE A 850 23.55 19.25 -0.94
CA ILE A 850 23.87 19.34 -2.37
C ILE A 850 24.68 20.62 -2.55
N THR A 851 25.85 20.52 -3.15
CA THR A 851 26.72 21.66 -3.44
C THR A 851 27.10 21.71 -4.89
N GLY A 852 27.46 22.89 -5.39
CA GLY A 852 27.98 23.07 -6.75
C GLY A 852 28.26 24.54 -7.05
N ASP A 853 28.88 24.80 -8.18
CA ASP A 853 29.35 26.13 -8.60
C ASP A 853 28.65 26.56 -9.89
N ILE A 854 28.28 27.84 -9.99
CA ILE A 854 27.69 28.40 -11.19
C ILE A 854 28.31 29.76 -11.54
N LYS A 855 28.47 30.02 -12.84
CA LYS A 855 28.83 31.34 -13.35
C LYS A 855 27.79 31.82 -14.34
N VAL A 856 27.17 32.98 -14.05
CA VAL A 856 26.12 33.58 -14.89
C VAL A 856 26.50 35.02 -15.28
N PRO A 857 26.19 35.44 -16.52
CA PRO A 857 26.54 36.79 -17.04
C PRO A 857 25.57 37.88 -16.60
N ASP A 858 24.36 37.49 -16.20
CA ASP A 858 23.24 38.33 -15.85
C ASP A 858 22.41 37.63 -14.73
N ARG A 859 21.49 38.33 -14.13
CA ARG A 859 20.57 37.77 -13.14
C ARG A 859 19.67 36.70 -13.76
N ARG A 860 19.58 35.49 -13.15
CA ARG A 860 18.83 34.34 -13.65
C ARG A 860 18.06 33.62 -12.54
N MET A 861 17.07 32.84 -12.93
CA MET A 861 16.43 31.89 -12.03
C MET A 861 17.08 30.51 -12.19
N LEU A 862 17.74 30.02 -11.14
CA LEU A 862 18.24 28.66 -11.09
C LEU A 862 17.09 27.70 -10.76
N CYS A 863 16.78 26.81 -11.68
CA CYS A 863 15.84 25.73 -11.46
C CYS A 863 16.59 24.48 -10.98
N ILE A 864 16.04 23.83 -9.97
CA ILE A 864 16.57 22.62 -9.39
C ILE A 864 15.49 21.54 -9.60
N ALA A 865 15.76 20.60 -10.51
CA ALA A 865 14.83 19.53 -10.91
C ALA A 865 14.67 18.45 -9.81
N ILE A 866 14.47 18.88 -8.58
CA ILE A 866 14.19 18.09 -7.39
C ILE A 866 12.88 18.62 -6.81
N PRO A 867 11.97 17.74 -6.34
CA PRO A 867 10.69 18.15 -5.80
C PRO A 867 10.81 19.17 -4.68
N TYR A 868 9.99 20.24 -4.77
CA TYR A 868 9.92 21.25 -3.74
C TYR A 868 9.44 20.68 -2.41
N HIS A 869 10.20 20.93 -1.36
CA HIS A 869 9.80 20.58 -0.01
C HIS A 869 10.32 21.58 1.01
N LYS A 870 9.51 21.89 2.01
CA LYS A 870 9.88 22.88 3.07
C LYS A 870 11.08 22.47 3.91
N GLY A 871 11.56 21.24 3.78
CA GLY A 871 12.78 20.75 4.41
C GLY A 871 14.06 21.31 3.81
N PHE A 872 14.02 21.79 2.55
CA PHE A 872 15.19 22.40 1.91
C PHE A 872 15.42 23.83 2.36
N THR A 873 16.67 24.16 2.59
CA THR A 873 17.17 25.52 2.77
C THR A 873 18.29 25.72 1.74
N ALA A 874 18.26 26.83 1.01
CA ALA A 874 19.26 27.17 0.03
C ALA A 874 20.18 28.29 0.52
N PHE A 875 21.43 28.19 0.10
CA PHE A 875 22.44 29.22 0.34
C PHE A 875 23.16 29.54 -1.00
N VAL A 876 23.40 30.80 -1.24
CA VAL A 876 24.24 31.32 -2.34
C VAL A 876 25.40 32.05 -1.68
N ASP A 877 26.63 31.61 -1.92
CA ASP A 877 27.86 32.12 -1.28
C ASP A 877 27.80 32.11 0.25
N GLY A 878 27.11 31.13 0.83
CA GLY A 878 26.90 31.02 2.28
C GLY A 878 25.76 31.85 2.83
N GLU A 879 25.12 32.73 2.05
CA GLU A 879 23.98 33.53 2.45
C GLU A 879 22.66 32.82 2.14
N LYS A 880 21.77 32.76 3.13
CA LYS A 880 20.48 32.10 2.99
C LYS A 880 19.59 32.79 1.95
N THR A 881 19.17 32.03 0.95
CA THR A 881 18.34 32.50 -0.17
C THR A 881 16.98 31.82 -0.16
N LYS A 882 15.95 32.57 -0.57
CA LYS A 882 14.57 32.04 -0.65
C LYS A 882 14.44 31.01 -1.76
N LEU A 883 13.98 29.82 -1.43
CA LEU A 883 13.52 28.82 -2.38
C LEU A 883 12.05 29.02 -2.73
N GLU A 884 11.73 28.94 -4.01
CA GLU A 884 10.38 29.03 -4.53
C GLU A 884 10.00 27.73 -5.26
N LYS A 885 8.70 27.42 -5.29
CA LYS A 885 8.18 26.31 -6.08
C LYS A 885 8.17 26.72 -7.54
N ALA A 886 8.72 25.88 -8.40
CA ALA A 886 8.88 26.10 -9.83
C ALA A 886 8.36 24.94 -10.66
N ASN A 887 7.90 25.20 -11.88
CA ASN A 887 7.45 24.18 -12.82
C ASN A 887 6.46 23.17 -12.20
N GLY A 888 5.61 23.63 -11.30
CA GLY A 888 4.63 22.83 -10.58
C GLY A 888 5.19 22.06 -9.38
N MET A 889 6.31 21.36 -9.53
CA MET A 889 6.85 20.47 -8.49
C MET A 889 8.33 20.67 -8.15
N TYR A 890 9.07 21.46 -8.90
CA TYR A 890 10.51 21.67 -8.70
C TYR A 890 10.79 22.88 -7.81
N MET A 891 12.08 23.12 -7.56
CA MET A 891 12.54 24.28 -6.78
C MET A 891 13.22 25.29 -7.70
N ALA A 892 13.17 26.57 -7.33
CA ALA A 892 13.99 27.60 -7.96
C ALA A 892 14.45 28.65 -6.95
N LEU A 893 15.55 29.35 -7.30
CA LEU A 893 16.07 30.49 -6.57
C LEU A 893 16.73 31.49 -7.53
N PRO A 894 16.73 32.81 -7.20
CA PRO A 894 17.45 33.80 -8.00
C PRO A 894 18.96 33.70 -7.79
N VAL A 895 19.72 33.90 -8.87
CA VAL A 895 21.18 33.98 -8.87
C VAL A 895 21.60 35.26 -9.58
N GLU A 896 22.36 36.10 -8.90
CA GLU A 896 22.85 37.36 -9.44
C GLU A 896 23.96 37.13 -10.47
N LYS A 897 24.33 38.18 -11.21
CA LYS A 897 25.48 38.13 -12.11
C LYS A 897 26.76 37.85 -11.35
N GLY A 898 27.54 36.86 -11.75
CA GLY A 898 28.81 36.52 -11.12
C GLY A 898 29.11 35.04 -11.13
N HIS A 899 30.08 34.66 -10.28
CA HIS A 899 30.42 33.29 -9.94
C HIS A 899 29.93 33.04 -8.51
N HIS A 900 29.14 31.98 -8.33
CA HIS A 900 28.48 31.69 -7.08
C HIS A 900 28.62 30.21 -6.72
N THR A 901 28.74 29.96 -5.42
CA THR A 901 28.59 28.61 -4.84
C THR A 901 27.16 28.42 -4.38
N ILE A 902 26.52 27.37 -4.87
CA ILE A 902 25.15 26.98 -4.50
C ILE A 902 25.22 25.85 -3.50
N GLU A 903 24.48 25.98 -2.41
CA GLU A 903 24.33 24.94 -1.40
C GLU A 903 22.86 24.75 -1.05
N LEU A 904 22.42 23.50 -1.03
CA LEU A 904 21.10 23.10 -0.54
C LEU A 904 21.28 22.14 0.64
N GLU A 905 20.66 22.44 1.75
CA GLU A 905 20.65 21.59 2.93
C GLU A 905 19.23 21.08 3.19
N TYR A 906 19.08 19.77 3.37
CA TYR A 906 17.80 19.18 3.72
C TYR A 906 17.73 18.85 5.22
N ASN A 907 16.70 19.37 5.89
CA ASN A 907 16.35 19.05 7.26
C ASN A 907 14.91 18.54 7.30
N LEU A 908 14.71 17.37 7.89
CA LEU A 908 13.39 16.76 7.95
C LEU A 908 12.44 17.63 8.81
N PRO A 909 11.32 18.13 8.25
CA PRO A 909 10.39 19.00 8.99
C PRO A 909 9.88 18.32 10.26
N GLY A 910 9.90 19.05 11.36
CA GLY A 910 9.48 18.55 12.68
C GLY A 910 10.54 17.73 13.42
N GLN A 911 11.64 17.31 12.78
CA GLN A 911 12.65 16.44 13.43
C GLN A 911 13.36 17.13 14.60
N LYS A 912 13.72 18.40 14.46
CA LYS A 912 14.38 19.17 15.55
C LYS A 912 13.49 19.28 16.78
N VAL A 913 12.21 19.61 16.57
CA VAL A 913 11.20 19.64 17.64
C VAL A 913 11.02 18.26 18.25
N GLY A 914 10.89 17.23 17.40
CA GLY A 914 10.79 15.83 17.82
C GLY A 914 11.98 15.39 18.68
N LEU A 915 13.20 15.77 18.31
CA LEU A 915 14.43 15.45 19.06
C LEU A 915 14.41 16.07 20.47
N VAL A 916 14.04 17.35 20.56
CA VAL A 916 13.92 18.05 21.86
C VAL A 916 12.87 17.37 22.74
N VAL A 917 11.67 17.09 22.18
CA VAL A 917 10.60 16.41 22.93
C VAL A 917 11.03 15.01 23.36
N SER A 918 11.64 14.21 22.48
CA SER A 918 12.15 12.87 22.81
C SER A 918 13.22 12.92 23.88
N GLY A 919 14.14 13.90 23.83
CA GLY A 919 15.19 14.10 24.83
C GLY A 919 14.62 14.45 26.22
N ILE A 920 13.66 15.37 26.28
CA ILE A 920 12.96 15.72 27.51
C ILE A 920 12.25 14.50 28.09
N MET A 921 11.51 13.75 27.27
CA MET A 921 10.79 12.57 27.74
C MET A 921 11.73 11.45 28.21
N LEU A 922 12.85 11.27 27.54
CA LEU A 922 13.88 10.33 28.01
C LEU A 922 14.41 10.72 29.39
N MET A 923 14.74 11.99 29.61
CA MET A 923 15.17 12.50 30.92
C MET A 923 14.09 12.28 31.98
N VAL A 924 12.83 12.58 31.69
CA VAL A 924 11.71 12.34 32.60
C VAL A 924 11.61 10.87 33.00
N ILE A 925 11.71 9.97 32.02
CA ILE A 925 11.67 8.51 32.27
C ILE A 925 12.83 8.08 33.18
N ILE A 926 14.05 8.55 32.92
CA ILE A 926 15.24 8.25 33.71
C ILE A 926 15.06 8.74 35.15
N VAL A 927 14.61 10.00 35.32
CA VAL A 927 14.37 10.57 36.66
C VAL A 927 13.32 9.77 37.45
N LEU A 928 12.23 9.38 36.79
CA LEU A 928 11.20 8.55 37.41
C LEU A 928 11.72 7.16 37.81
N GLN A 929 12.54 6.53 36.98
CA GLN A 929 13.18 5.24 37.32
C GLN A 929 14.16 5.35 38.49
N ILE A 930 14.96 6.42 38.53
CA ILE A 930 15.88 6.68 39.65
C ILE A 930 15.09 6.88 40.95
N ARG A 931 14.02 7.68 40.92
CA ARG A 931 13.15 7.91 42.07
C ARG A 931 12.51 6.61 42.57
N GLU A 932 12.04 5.78 41.65
CA GLU A 932 11.45 4.48 42.00
C GLU A 932 12.47 3.53 42.63
N LYS A 933 13.69 3.47 42.08
CA LYS A 933 14.80 2.66 42.69
C LYS A 933 15.16 3.16 44.10
N ARG A 934 15.28 4.48 44.28
CA ARG A 934 15.58 5.07 45.63
C ARG A 934 14.48 4.74 46.66
N ARG A 935 13.19 4.87 46.22
CA ARG A 935 12.05 4.53 47.09
C ARG A 935 12.03 3.06 47.49
N LYS A 936 12.34 2.14 46.56
CA LYS A 936 12.43 0.70 46.85
C LYS A 936 13.65 0.38 47.74
N GLY A 937 14.77 1.09 47.59
CA GLY A 937 15.93 1.00 48.48
C GLY A 937 15.59 1.41 49.89
N ALA A 938 14.98 2.60 50.07
CA ALA A 938 14.56 3.10 51.38
C ALA A 938 13.58 2.17 52.11
N GLN A 939 12.60 1.60 51.38
CA GLN A 939 11.65 0.63 51.94
C GLN A 939 12.32 -0.72 52.36
N LYS A 940 13.40 -1.12 51.68
CA LYS A 940 14.18 -2.30 52.02
C LYS A 940 15.00 -2.04 53.29
N ASP A 941 15.61 -0.85 53.43
CA ASP A 941 16.38 -0.44 54.61
C ASP A 941 15.47 -0.27 55.82
N GLU A 942 14.26 0.35 55.67
CA GLU A 942 13.27 0.40 56.77
C GLU A 942 12.80 -1.00 57.18
N GLY A 943 12.62 -1.93 56.22
CA GLY A 943 12.27 -3.33 56.51
C GLY A 943 13.40 -4.05 57.27
N TYR A 944 14.66 -3.76 56.92
CA TYR A 944 15.84 -4.34 57.59
C TYR A 944 16.03 -3.78 59.01
N TYR A 945 15.82 -2.46 59.23
CA TYR A 945 15.84 -1.84 60.56
C TYR A 945 14.69 -2.32 61.42
N LYS A 946 13.48 -2.51 60.93
CA LYS A 946 12.35 -3.09 61.68
C LYS A 946 12.57 -4.57 62.06
N PHE A 947 13.21 -5.33 61.16
CA PHE A 947 13.55 -6.75 61.46
C PHE A 947 14.61 -6.88 62.55
N ASN A 948 15.61 -5.99 62.60
CA ASN A 948 16.66 -5.96 63.61
C ASN A 948 16.22 -5.32 64.97
N GLN A 949 15.06 -4.67 65.00
CA GLN A 949 14.47 -4.17 66.28
C GLN A 949 13.50 -5.17 66.91
N ILE A 950 13.12 -6.26 66.24
CA ILE A 950 12.21 -7.31 66.71
C ILE A 950 13.00 -8.58 67.03
N SER A 951 14.26 -8.70 66.59
CA SER A 951 15.22 -9.71 67.08
C SER A 951 16.05 -9.15 68.19
#